data_6404e9d667ea4a748007d25abe3fa20a
#
_entry.id   6404e9d667ea4a748007d25abe3fa20a
#
_cell.length_a   1.000
_cell.length_b   1.000
_cell.length_c   1.000
_cell.angle_alpha   90.00
_cell.angle_beta   90.00
_cell.angle_gamma   90.00
#
_symmetry.space_group_name_H-M   'P 1'
#
loop_
_entity.id
_entity.type
_entity.pdbx_description
1 polymer ?
#
loop_
_entity_poly.entity_id
_entity_poly.type
_entity_poly.pdbx_seq_one_letter_code
_entity_poly.pdbx_strand_id
1 'polypeptide(L)'
;MKRFAGFLILLMLTFLSGCLIDNEINKDTTLTGVSKVEIGNVIKLDANETEEMIWSSSSEAVAMVIDGYVFGLSEGRTMISATLVSNPDIIKSKLITVVKSSGPNNQIITITGNRDVEINKSTVLKTNSTVAIKWVSSNPEVAAIDSNGKVDALSVGTSVIFAYDENDFLNYGTFEIEVVNKRLEIYGPTEIGLREQLTLKAEEGYKVVWLSSNETIIKVDLNGNLTALDFGTATITAYDVSNRDISGSITITVVPPKKGIDNSYSYQRTKILSINEARYQMELLDVDTVNYTVDTEVLKLVNGETKPITIQDLYIGMDNVYVEVGEDTKTISRILVDGEPKFSNIRVAIRKTIDDIANVSTLYHDRVTFTLSGNTVLKTFDNSSYTELSNGSRITITINSSGFMQVRLNNYTIITTNKRIIFSANDNQETSFTSITRASRVPTYADNLEVSVVNGKLLVVNDIDLEKYLTKVVPSEMPSSWNLEALKAQAVAARTYAYMDILNKANDQYGYTVDDSTKSQVYNNTNPQASTNQAILETKGKIMMNGEEAIQAYYYSSSSGLTASAHEVWIKDGVTEPVPYLIGQNLTKDSSNNPLQFDYQSEASMLQFFKTIKMYTPDLNSTYHRWKVTMTYEQLTTTINTNIKVTYASTPQLVLTKEGENYVSKALPESIGNVNDIYVSERGTSGVVVSIDIVTTTGTYRIVNQYNIRFTIRPKDAGSTVRRYYAKYTDSDYVGNATGDSILLSGFFAIEKVAGELTFYGGGNGHGVGMSQYGANGLANEGYNFIYILNTYYSQIDLVDITNNYVPLGNFRDYFK
;
A
#
# COMPACT_ATOMS: atom_id res chain seq x y z
N MET A 1 0.76 -48.12 -34.57
CA MET A 1 0.62 -48.45 -35.94
C MET A 1 0.49 -47.20 -36.74
N LYS A 2 1.62 -46.71 -37.27
CA LYS A 2 2.05 -46.77 -38.67
C LYS A 2 1.06 -46.08 -39.64
N ARG A 3 1.65 -45.03 -40.31
CA ARG A 3 1.28 -44.38 -41.56
C ARG A 3 0.37 -43.15 -41.42
N PHE A 4 0.89 -41.93 -41.48
CA PHE A 4 1.21 -41.18 -42.68
C PHE A 4 2.28 -40.12 -42.38
N ALA A 5 3.50 -40.41 -42.65
CA ALA A 5 4.56 -39.47 -42.86
C ALA A 5 4.99 -39.61 -44.32
N GLY A 6 4.99 -38.54 -45.07
CA GLY A 6 5.50 -38.57 -46.43
C GLY A 6 4.62 -37.81 -47.42
N PHE A 7 4.76 -36.50 -47.47
CA PHE A 7 4.64 -35.70 -48.70
C PHE A 7 4.91 -34.21 -48.39
N LEU A 8 6.13 -33.87 -48.10
CA LEU A 8 6.63 -32.51 -48.22
C LEU A 8 8.16 -32.40 -48.11
N ILE A 9 8.83 -33.19 -48.91
CA ILE A 9 10.27 -32.97 -49.22
C ILE A 9 10.43 -33.36 -50.71
N LEU A 10 10.12 -32.44 -51.61
CA LEU A 10 10.67 -32.42 -52.98
C LEU A 10 10.21 -31.15 -53.71
N LEU A 11 10.75 -30.00 -53.33
CA LEU A 11 10.84 -28.81 -54.21
C LEU A 11 11.88 -27.83 -53.66
N MET A 12 13.06 -28.32 -53.43
CA MET A 12 14.24 -27.50 -53.17
C MET A 12 15.47 -28.19 -53.64
N LEU A 13 15.60 -28.36 -54.97
CA LEU A 13 16.87 -28.72 -55.63
C LEU A 13 16.64 -28.76 -57.14
N THR A 14 16.54 -27.64 -57.81
CA THR A 14 16.94 -27.42 -59.17
C THR A 14 17.04 -25.91 -59.45
N PHE A 15 18.19 -25.35 -59.17
CA PHE A 15 18.73 -24.19 -59.86
C PHE A 15 20.17 -24.03 -59.43
N LEU A 16 21.00 -24.94 -59.95
CA LEU A 16 22.45 -24.72 -60.07
C LEU A 16 22.89 -25.48 -61.30
N SER A 17 22.92 -24.81 -62.40
CA SER A 17 23.90 -24.96 -63.45
C SER A 17 23.36 -24.39 -64.81
N GLY A 18 23.95 -23.34 -65.23
CA GLY A 18 23.68 -22.73 -66.53
C GLY A 18 24.53 -21.48 -66.70
N CYS A 19 25.75 -21.68 -67.07
CA CYS A 19 26.78 -20.64 -67.33
C CYS A 19 26.55 -20.02 -68.70
N LEU A 20 26.77 -18.70 -68.79
CA LEU A 20 27.20 -17.88 -69.93
C LEU A 20 26.24 -17.70 -71.08
N ILE A 21 25.81 -16.47 -71.28
CA ILE A 21 26.13 -15.60 -72.44
C ILE A 21 25.87 -14.14 -72.10
N ASP A 22 26.87 -13.30 -72.35
CA ASP A 22 26.81 -11.85 -72.31
C ASP A 22 25.66 -11.27 -73.11
N ASN A 23 24.92 -10.27 -72.49
CA ASN A 23 24.74 -8.98 -73.14
C ASN A 23 24.15 -7.96 -72.17
N GLU A 24 24.77 -6.82 -72.07
CA GLU A 24 24.43 -5.65 -71.32
C GLU A 24 22.92 -5.27 -71.39
N ILE A 25 22.25 -5.28 -70.24
CA ILE A 25 21.36 -4.17 -69.81
C ILE A 25 21.50 -4.10 -68.27
N ASN A 26 22.30 -3.16 -67.84
CA ASN A 26 22.40 -2.78 -66.43
C ASN A 26 21.08 -2.01 -66.08
N LYS A 27 20.00 -2.75 -65.84
CA LYS A 27 18.79 -2.20 -65.25
C LYS A 27 18.80 -2.44 -63.75
N ASP A 28 18.86 -1.37 -62.99
CA ASP A 28 18.72 -1.40 -61.56
C ASP A 28 17.38 -2.08 -61.19
N THR A 29 17.45 -3.33 -60.70
CA THR A 29 16.26 -4.16 -60.39
C THR A 29 15.83 -3.98 -58.94
N THR A 30 16.35 -2.98 -58.24
CA THR A 30 16.05 -2.72 -56.84
C THR A 30 15.26 -1.43 -56.61
N LEU A 31 14.31 -1.51 -55.68
CA LEU A 31 13.61 -0.32 -55.18
C LEU A 31 14.52 0.44 -54.20
N THR A 32 14.52 1.76 -54.30
CA THR A 32 15.20 2.63 -53.32
C THR A 32 14.33 2.95 -52.11
N GLY A 33 14.92 3.34 -51.01
CA GLY A 33 14.24 3.62 -49.76
C GLY A 33 14.70 2.70 -48.60
N VAL A 34 14.16 2.90 -47.41
CA VAL A 34 14.49 2.08 -46.21
C VAL A 34 13.88 0.67 -46.30
N SER A 35 14.57 -0.32 -45.75
CA SER A 35 14.16 -1.74 -45.77
C SER A 35 13.52 -2.22 -44.47
N LYS A 36 13.24 -1.32 -43.53
CA LYS A 36 12.65 -1.62 -42.23
C LYS A 36 11.53 -0.66 -41.91
N VAL A 37 10.40 -1.17 -41.46
CA VAL A 37 9.24 -0.39 -41.02
C VAL A 37 8.73 -0.97 -39.71
N GLU A 38 8.26 -0.13 -38.81
CA GLU A 38 7.62 -0.58 -37.58
C GLU A 38 6.11 -0.82 -37.81
N ILE A 39 5.51 -1.72 -37.03
CA ILE A 39 4.07 -1.96 -37.07
C ILE A 39 3.34 -0.63 -36.82
N GLY A 40 2.37 -0.33 -37.68
CA GLY A 40 1.56 0.90 -37.64
C GLY A 40 2.23 2.14 -38.23
N ASN A 41 3.45 2.02 -38.79
CA ASN A 41 4.16 3.10 -39.45
C ASN A 41 4.21 2.89 -40.96
N VAL A 42 4.51 3.94 -41.73
CA VAL A 42 4.60 3.99 -43.18
C VAL A 42 5.99 4.39 -43.61
N ILE A 43 6.51 3.75 -44.65
CA ILE A 43 7.73 4.15 -45.34
C ILE A 43 7.44 4.30 -46.83
N LYS A 44 8.20 5.15 -47.55
CA LYS A 44 8.11 5.27 -49.01
C LYS A 44 9.26 4.53 -49.69
N LEU A 45 8.91 3.73 -50.68
CA LEU A 45 9.86 3.17 -51.66
C LEU A 45 9.70 3.91 -52.98
N ASP A 46 10.79 4.02 -53.69
CA ASP A 46 10.81 4.66 -55.04
C ASP A 46 11.38 3.65 -56.05
N ALA A 47 10.68 3.53 -57.17
CA ALA A 47 11.10 2.66 -58.25
C ALA A 47 12.10 3.38 -59.21
N ASN A 48 12.30 4.70 -59.04
CA ASN A 48 13.12 5.55 -59.91
C ASN A 48 12.70 5.46 -61.39
N GLU A 49 11.41 5.36 -61.66
CA GLU A 49 10.82 5.34 -63.03
C GLU A 49 9.86 6.54 -63.16
N THR A 50 9.74 7.03 -64.39
CA THR A 50 8.83 8.13 -64.70
C THR A 50 7.48 7.64 -65.22
N GLU A 51 7.35 6.34 -65.47
CA GLU A 51 6.17 5.65 -65.99
C GLU A 51 5.42 5.01 -64.86
N GLU A 52 4.13 4.70 -65.08
CA GLU A 52 3.24 4.11 -64.08
C GLU A 52 3.69 2.70 -63.69
N MET A 53 3.67 2.43 -62.36
CA MET A 53 4.09 1.18 -61.79
C MET A 53 2.92 0.53 -61.03
N ILE A 54 2.78 -0.79 -61.15
CA ILE A 54 1.86 -1.59 -60.32
C ILE A 54 2.65 -2.13 -59.14
N TRP A 55 2.24 -1.76 -57.95
CA TRP A 55 2.87 -2.17 -56.71
C TRP A 55 2.20 -3.42 -56.11
N SER A 56 2.95 -4.33 -55.55
CA SER A 56 2.47 -5.53 -54.89
C SER A 56 3.32 -5.92 -53.68
N SER A 57 2.71 -6.65 -52.72
CA SER A 57 3.39 -7.27 -51.59
C SER A 57 3.26 -8.78 -51.68
N SER A 58 4.33 -9.52 -51.45
CA SER A 58 4.28 -11.00 -51.39
C SER A 58 3.52 -11.53 -50.16
N SER A 59 3.31 -10.69 -49.16
CA SER A 59 2.49 -10.98 -47.98
C SER A 59 1.86 -9.68 -47.48
N GLU A 60 0.65 -9.40 -47.93
CA GLU A 60 -0.09 -8.22 -47.45
C GLU A 60 -0.43 -8.28 -45.97
N ALA A 61 -0.47 -9.46 -45.35
CA ALA A 61 -0.60 -9.62 -43.91
C ALA A 61 0.62 -9.09 -43.12
N VAL A 62 1.81 -9.02 -43.74
CA VAL A 62 3.01 -8.48 -43.13
C VAL A 62 3.17 -7.02 -43.43
N ALA A 63 3.05 -6.62 -44.71
CA ALA A 63 3.01 -5.22 -45.08
C ALA A 63 2.22 -5.02 -46.39
N MET A 64 1.38 -4.02 -46.43
CA MET A 64 0.63 -3.57 -47.61
C MET A 64 1.38 -2.45 -48.32
N VAL A 65 1.22 -2.35 -49.65
CA VAL A 65 1.82 -1.25 -50.44
C VAL A 65 0.79 -0.57 -51.31
N ILE A 66 0.80 0.77 -51.35
CA ILE A 66 -0.03 1.62 -52.20
C ILE A 66 0.88 2.70 -52.77
N ASP A 67 1.06 2.79 -54.07
CA ASP A 67 1.87 3.81 -54.77
C ASP A 67 3.27 4.01 -54.16
N GLY A 68 3.90 2.91 -53.75
CA GLY A 68 5.22 2.92 -53.16
C GLY A 68 5.25 3.22 -51.64
N TYR A 69 4.12 3.54 -51.03
CA TYR A 69 3.99 3.67 -49.57
C TYR A 69 3.73 2.31 -48.96
N VAL A 70 4.62 1.87 -48.08
CA VAL A 70 4.57 0.54 -47.45
C VAL A 70 4.13 0.68 -45.99
N PHE A 71 3.03 0.07 -45.66
CA PHE A 71 2.40 0.09 -44.34
C PHE A 71 2.78 -1.20 -43.61
N GLY A 72 3.44 -1.09 -42.44
CA GLY A 72 3.80 -2.24 -41.60
C GLY A 72 2.61 -2.74 -40.78
N LEU A 73 2.20 -4.01 -40.95
CA LEU A 73 0.98 -4.58 -40.35
C LEU A 73 1.28 -5.58 -39.23
N SER A 74 2.20 -6.53 -39.46
CA SER A 74 2.62 -7.53 -38.48
C SER A 74 4.10 -7.84 -38.60
N GLU A 75 4.73 -8.33 -37.53
CA GLU A 75 6.15 -8.69 -37.55
C GLU A 75 6.41 -9.76 -38.61
N GLY A 76 7.43 -9.53 -39.45
CA GLY A 76 7.81 -10.47 -40.48
C GLY A 76 8.62 -9.84 -41.58
N ARG A 77 8.73 -10.56 -42.69
CA ARG A 77 9.42 -10.11 -43.91
C ARG A 77 8.52 -10.33 -45.10
N THR A 78 8.46 -9.35 -45.96
CA THR A 78 7.71 -9.44 -47.22
C THR A 78 8.50 -8.78 -48.36
N MET A 79 8.33 -9.28 -49.56
CA MET A 79 8.93 -8.67 -50.75
C MET A 79 7.92 -7.68 -51.34
N ILE A 80 8.31 -6.43 -51.40
CA ILE A 80 7.55 -5.40 -52.16
C ILE A 80 8.11 -5.35 -53.54
N SER A 81 7.23 -5.42 -54.53
CA SER A 81 7.57 -5.36 -55.95
C SER A 81 6.80 -4.27 -56.67
N ALA A 82 7.43 -3.61 -57.62
CA ALA A 82 6.84 -2.64 -58.52
C ALA A 82 7.07 -3.15 -59.95
N THR A 83 5.99 -3.34 -60.70
CA THR A 83 6.00 -3.84 -62.06
C THR A 83 5.63 -2.68 -63.01
N LEU A 84 6.39 -2.45 -64.02
CA LEU A 84 6.15 -1.40 -65.01
C LEU A 84 4.93 -1.73 -65.86
N VAL A 85 3.94 -0.82 -65.89
CA VAL A 85 2.69 -1.04 -66.65
C VAL A 85 2.94 -1.23 -68.15
N SER A 86 3.87 -0.48 -68.74
CA SER A 86 4.19 -0.50 -70.14
C SER A 86 5.02 -1.73 -70.54
N ASN A 87 5.70 -2.39 -69.59
CA ASN A 87 6.52 -3.57 -69.79
C ASN A 87 6.53 -4.44 -68.51
N PRO A 88 5.63 -5.44 -68.40
CA PRO A 88 5.49 -6.30 -67.19
C PRO A 88 6.73 -7.20 -66.90
N ASP A 89 7.68 -7.34 -67.83
CA ASP A 89 8.92 -8.05 -67.57
C ASP A 89 9.92 -7.26 -66.71
N ILE A 90 9.67 -5.96 -66.54
CA ILE A 90 10.50 -5.08 -65.70
C ILE A 90 9.86 -5.03 -64.32
N ILE A 91 10.45 -5.77 -63.37
CA ILE A 91 10.03 -5.83 -62.00
C ILE A 91 11.19 -5.38 -61.11
N LYS A 92 10.97 -4.36 -60.29
CA LYS A 92 11.87 -3.95 -59.19
C LYS A 92 11.35 -4.42 -57.88
N SER A 93 12.22 -4.94 -57.02
CA SER A 93 11.80 -5.51 -55.77
C SER A 93 12.70 -5.13 -54.58
N LYS A 94 12.12 -5.13 -53.41
CA LYS A 94 12.85 -4.90 -52.18
C LYS A 94 12.25 -5.70 -51.01
N LEU A 95 13.16 -6.40 -50.26
CA LEU A 95 12.72 -7.09 -49.05
C LEU A 95 12.56 -6.09 -47.93
N ILE A 96 11.35 -6.05 -47.39
CA ILE A 96 10.99 -5.22 -46.22
C ILE A 96 10.86 -6.09 -44.99
N THR A 97 11.44 -5.63 -43.90
CA THR A 97 11.29 -6.21 -42.56
C THR A 97 10.39 -5.35 -41.72
N VAL A 98 9.29 -5.88 -41.30
CA VAL A 98 8.39 -5.25 -40.33
C VAL A 98 8.79 -5.69 -38.91
N VAL A 99 8.98 -4.73 -38.01
CA VAL A 99 9.38 -4.97 -36.63
C VAL A 99 8.35 -4.38 -35.68
N LYS A 100 8.40 -4.83 -34.42
CA LYS A 100 7.55 -4.30 -33.35
C LYS A 100 7.77 -2.80 -33.18
N SER A 101 6.68 -2.07 -32.96
CA SER A 101 6.76 -0.62 -32.71
C SER A 101 7.53 -0.33 -31.42
N SER A 102 8.45 0.61 -31.48
CA SER A 102 9.31 1.03 -30.36
C SER A 102 8.84 2.33 -29.68
N GLY A 103 7.75 2.96 -30.18
CA GLY A 103 7.22 4.22 -29.67
C GLY A 103 5.78 4.51 -30.12
N PRO A 104 5.25 5.71 -29.84
CA PRO A 104 3.93 6.10 -30.32
C PRO A 104 3.93 6.15 -31.87
N ASN A 105 2.88 5.56 -32.46
CA ASN A 105 2.68 5.58 -33.90
C ASN A 105 2.48 7.03 -34.42
N ASN A 106 3.09 7.37 -35.56
CA ASN A 106 2.93 8.66 -36.20
C ASN A 106 1.55 8.85 -36.93
N GLN A 107 0.50 8.26 -36.36
CA GLN A 107 -0.85 8.36 -36.92
C GLN A 107 -1.44 9.74 -36.67
N ILE A 108 -1.88 10.44 -37.73
CA ILE A 108 -2.51 11.76 -37.65
C ILE A 108 -4.03 11.61 -37.59
N ILE A 109 -4.59 10.60 -38.30
CA ILE A 109 -6.02 10.33 -38.34
C ILE A 109 -6.40 9.39 -37.21
N THR A 110 -7.31 9.80 -36.33
CA THR A 110 -7.91 8.93 -35.33
C THR A 110 -9.15 8.29 -35.92
N ILE A 111 -9.21 6.94 -35.85
CA ILE A 111 -10.37 6.14 -36.25
C ILE A 111 -11.09 5.68 -35.00
N THR A 112 -12.42 5.77 -34.99
CA THR A 112 -13.26 5.33 -33.88
C THR A 112 -14.38 4.42 -34.39
N GLY A 113 -14.75 3.41 -33.59
CA GLY A 113 -15.81 2.45 -33.90
C GLY A 113 -15.75 1.22 -33.00
N ASN A 114 -16.56 0.22 -33.32
CA ASN A 114 -16.50 -1.08 -32.63
C ASN A 114 -15.36 -1.92 -33.20
N ARG A 115 -14.50 -2.42 -32.33
CA ARG A 115 -13.39 -3.31 -32.69
C ARG A 115 -13.88 -4.71 -33.00
N ASP A 116 -14.74 -5.24 -32.16
CA ASP A 116 -15.30 -6.59 -32.30
C ASP A 116 -16.61 -6.52 -33.10
N VAL A 117 -16.68 -7.24 -34.18
CA VAL A 117 -17.87 -7.31 -35.04
C VAL A 117 -18.25 -8.78 -35.29
N GLU A 118 -19.48 -9.10 -34.98
CA GLU A 118 -19.95 -10.45 -35.29
C GLU A 118 -19.97 -10.73 -36.79
N ILE A 119 -19.61 -11.95 -37.19
CA ILE A 119 -19.71 -12.40 -38.57
C ILE A 119 -21.12 -12.15 -39.15
N ASN A 120 -21.21 -11.70 -40.39
CA ASN A 120 -22.43 -11.27 -41.09
C ASN A 120 -23.13 -10.03 -40.49
N LYS A 121 -22.43 -9.28 -39.64
CA LYS A 121 -22.86 -7.95 -39.17
C LYS A 121 -21.97 -6.85 -39.77
N SER A 122 -22.43 -5.64 -39.63
CA SER A 122 -21.67 -4.46 -40.07
C SER A 122 -21.49 -3.48 -38.95
N THR A 123 -20.38 -2.72 -39.00
CA THR A 123 -20.14 -1.55 -38.17
C THR A 123 -19.75 -0.35 -39.03
N VAL A 124 -19.76 0.84 -38.48
CA VAL A 124 -19.33 2.06 -39.19
C VAL A 124 -18.19 2.68 -38.42
N LEU A 125 -17.04 2.80 -39.06
CA LEU A 125 -15.90 3.50 -38.55
C LEU A 125 -16.01 5.01 -38.92
N LYS A 126 -15.56 5.86 -38.01
CA LYS A 126 -15.53 7.31 -38.16
C LYS A 126 -14.12 7.81 -37.96
N THR A 127 -13.77 8.90 -38.65
CA THR A 127 -12.50 9.59 -38.45
C THR A 127 -12.72 10.99 -37.88
N ASN A 128 -11.66 11.56 -37.30
CA ASN A 128 -11.59 12.97 -36.93
C ASN A 128 -11.09 13.86 -38.07
N SER A 129 -10.87 13.32 -39.27
CA SER A 129 -10.34 14.05 -40.44
C SER A 129 -11.36 14.99 -41.02
N THR A 130 -10.89 16.17 -41.47
CA THR A 130 -11.65 17.16 -42.21
C THR A 130 -11.45 17.09 -43.74
N VAL A 131 -10.53 16.21 -44.18
CA VAL A 131 -10.27 15.96 -45.60
C VAL A 131 -10.96 14.69 -46.08
N ALA A 132 -11.10 14.49 -47.39
CA ALA A 132 -11.64 13.27 -47.95
C ALA A 132 -10.71 12.08 -47.66
N ILE A 133 -11.29 11.00 -47.13
CA ILE A 133 -10.54 9.83 -46.70
C ILE A 133 -10.82 8.63 -47.60
N LYS A 134 -9.76 7.96 -47.98
CA LYS A 134 -9.81 6.62 -48.59
C LYS A 134 -9.71 5.56 -47.52
N TRP A 135 -10.52 4.52 -47.63
CA TRP A 135 -10.53 3.40 -46.74
C TRP A 135 -10.01 2.13 -47.39
N VAL A 136 -9.17 1.37 -46.71
CA VAL A 136 -8.65 0.08 -47.21
C VAL A 136 -8.59 -0.92 -46.07
N SER A 137 -8.97 -2.15 -46.37
CA SER A 137 -8.85 -3.28 -45.46
C SER A 137 -7.60 -4.12 -45.81
N SER A 138 -6.81 -4.50 -44.82
CA SER A 138 -5.66 -5.40 -45.02
C SER A 138 -6.08 -6.84 -45.35
N ASN A 139 -7.29 -7.21 -44.99
CA ASN A 139 -7.88 -8.52 -45.30
C ASN A 139 -9.37 -8.37 -45.62
N PRO A 140 -9.74 -8.01 -46.86
CA PRO A 140 -11.13 -7.82 -47.25
C PRO A 140 -12.02 -9.09 -47.18
N GLU A 141 -11.41 -10.29 -47.13
CA GLU A 141 -12.12 -11.55 -46.93
C GLU A 141 -12.59 -11.75 -45.50
N VAL A 142 -11.92 -11.10 -44.55
CA VAL A 142 -12.32 -11.07 -43.14
C VAL A 142 -13.26 -9.91 -42.86
N ALA A 143 -12.84 -8.69 -43.25
CA ALA A 143 -13.61 -7.46 -43.03
C ALA A 143 -13.48 -6.56 -44.24
N ALA A 144 -14.51 -6.44 -45.04
CA ALA A 144 -14.56 -5.53 -46.18
C ALA A 144 -15.03 -4.14 -45.73
N ILE A 145 -14.44 -3.07 -46.27
CA ILE A 145 -14.81 -1.68 -45.96
C ILE A 145 -15.20 -0.93 -47.22
N ASP A 146 -16.24 -0.11 -47.11
CA ASP A 146 -16.66 0.76 -48.19
C ASP A 146 -16.10 2.19 -48.06
N SER A 147 -16.37 3.04 -49.08
CA SER A 147 -15.93 4.45 -49.11
C SER A 147 -16.53 5.33 -48.01
N ASN A 148 -17.56 4.87 -47.28
CA ASN A 148 -18.23 5.61 -46.21
C ASN A 148 -17.77 5.15 -44.83
N GLY A 149 -16.81 4.20 -44.77
CA GLY A 149 -16.30 3.63 -43.52
C GLY A 149 -17.19 2.54 -42.96
N LYS A 150 -18.12 1.98 -43.73
CA LYS A 150 -18.92 0.83 -43.34
C LYS A 150 -18.08 -0.44 -43.51
N VAL A 151 -17.88 -1.16 -42.45
CA VAL A 151 -17.19 -2.47 -42.40
C VAL A 151 -18.21 -3.59 -42.36
N ASP A 152 -18.12 -4.50 -43.32
CA ASP A 152 -18.92 -5.74 -43.35
C ASP A 152 -18.02 -6.92 -42.92
N ALA A 153 -18.40 -7.62 -41.85
CA ALA A 153 -17.71 -8.77 -41.30
C ALA A 153 -18.03 -10.05 -42.06
N LEU A 154 -17.08 -10.61 -42.79
CA LEU A 154 -17.31 -11.69 -43.76
C LEU A 154 -16.84 -13.07 -43.27
N SER A 155 -15.67 -13.14 -42.56
CA SER A 155 -15.15 -14.37 -41.97
C SER A 155 -14.42 -14.08 -40.67
N VAL A 156 -14.39 -15.05 -39.78
CA VAL A 156 -13.73 -14.94 -38.47
C VAL A 156 -12.23 -14.70 -38.64
N GLY A 157 -11.69 -13.71 -37.92
CA GLY A 157 -10.29 -13.34 -37.97
C GLY A 157 -10.09 -11.87 -37.70
N THR A 158 -8.89 -11.39 -37.95
CA THR A 158 -8.51 -9.98 -37.75
C THR A 158 -8.19 -9.29 -39.07
N SER A 159 -8.57 -8.05 -39.21
CA SER A 159 -8.17 -7.18 -40.29
C SER A 159 -7.85 -5.79 -39.80
N VAL A 160 -6.79 -5.19 -40.33
CA VAL A 160 -6.45 -3.78 -40.05
C VAL A 160 -7.08 -2.90 -41.13
N ILE A 161 -7.90 -1.95 -40.70
CA ILE A 161 -8.51 -0.95 -41.56
C ILE A 161 -7.64 0.29 -41.56
N PHE A 162 -7.33 0.79 -42.73
CA PHE A 162 -6.60 2.02 -42.97
C PHE A 162 -7.54 3.13 -43.45
N ALA A 163 -7.34 4.32 -42.94
CA ALA A 163 -7.93 5.55 -43.40
C ALA A 163 -6.79 6.52 -43.75
N TYR A 164 -6.72 7.01 -44.98
CA TYR A 164 -5.64 7.89 -45.43
C TYR A 164 -6.14 8.99 -46.36
N ASP A 165 -5.42 10.11 -46.40
CA ASP A 165 -5.63 11.19 -47.34
C ASP A 165 -5.00 10.80 -48.68
N GLU A 166 -5.81 10.81 -49.75
CA GLU A 166 -5.38 10.48 -51.10
C GLU A 166 -4.27 11.41 -51.65
N ASN A 167 -4.20 12.63 -51.11
CA ASN A 167 -3.18 13.63 -51.53
C ASN A 167 -1.94 13.63 -50.63
N ASP A 168 -2.02 13.00 -49.44
CA ASP A 168 -0.89 12.87 -48.50
C ASP A 168 -0.96 11.55 -47.72
N PHE A 169 -0.31 10.55 -48.26
CA PHE A 169 -0.30 9.20 -47.66
C PHE A 169 0.36 9.12 -46.28
N LEU A 170 1.09 10.17 -45.85
CA LEU A 170 1.61 10.27 -44.48
C LEU A 170 0.55 10.74 -43.46
N ASN A 171 -0.57 11.28 -43.97
CA ASN A 171 -1.75 11.61 -43.15
C ASN A 171 -2.71 10.42 -43.16
N TYR A 172 -2.52 9.50 -42.19
CA TYR A 172 -3.26 8.25 -42.09
C TYR A 172 -3.60 7.88 -40.66
N GLY A 173 -4.48 6.88 -40.51
CA GLY A 173 -4.82 6.20 -39.26
C GLY A 173 -5.08 4.73 -39.52
N THR A 174 -4.95 3.91 -38.48
CA THR A 174 -5.24 2.47 -38.51
C THR A 174 -6.20 2.10 -37.41
N PHE A 175 -7.02 1.06 -37.68
CA PHE A 175 -7.97 0.51 -36.72
C PHE A 175 -8.10 -1.00 -36.93
N GLU A 176 -7.83 -1.78 -35.90
CA GLU A 176 -7.94 -3.23 -35.97
C GLU A 176 -9.38 -3.66 -35.74
N ILE A 177 -9.92 -4.44 -36.65
CA ILE A 177 -11.23 -5.11 -36.56
C ILE A 177 -11.00 -6.58 -36.26
N GLU A 178 -11.65 -7.10 -35.25
CA GLU A 178 -11.75 -8.52 -34.95
C GLU A 178 -13.15 -9.01 -35.34
N VAL A 179 -13.24 -9.87 -36.33
CA VAL A 179 -14.50 -10.55 -36.69
C VAL A 179 -14.61 -11.81 -35.83
N VAL A 180 -15.63 -11.83 -35.00
CA VAL A 180 -15.89 -12.93 -34.07
C VAL A 180 -17.12 -13.74 -34.48
N ASN A 181 -17.19 -14.98 -34.05
CA ASN A 181 -18.39 -15.77 -34.19
C ASN A 181 -19.56 -15.09 -33.48
N LYS A 182 -20.78 -15.30 -33.99
CA LYS A 182 -21.97 -14.83 -33.28
C LYS A 182 -21.97 -15.35 -31.84
N ARG A 183 -22.06 -14.45 -30.87
CA ARG A 183 -22.19 -14.79 -29.48
C ARG A 183 -23.67 -14.97 -29.13
N LEU A 184 -23.97 -16.09 -28.51
CA LEU A 184 -25.28 -16.37 -27.94
C LEU A 184 -25.42 -15.59 -26.62
N GLU A 185 -26.44 -14.76 -26.47
CA GLU A 185 -26.72 -14.06 -25.23
C GLU A 185 -27.29 -15.01 -24.17
N ILE A 186 -26.71 -14.95 -22.97
CA ILE A 186 -27.16 -15.71 -21.80
C ILE A 186 -27.65 -14.73 -20.75
N TYR A 187 -28.85 -14.95 -20.26
CA TYR A 187 -29.49 -14.10 -19.26
C TYR A 187 -29.62 -14.82 -17.93
N GLY A 188 -29.23 -14.17 -16.87
CA GLY A 188 -29.39 -14.63 -15.48
C GLY A 188 -28.47 -13.90 -14.52
N PRO A 189 -28.63 -14.12 -13.22
CA PRO A 189 -27.72 -13.59 -12.22
C PRO A 189 -26.31 -14.19 -12.35
N THR A 190 -25.31 -13.42 -11.94
CA THR A 190 -23.89 -13.84 -11.89
C THR A 190 -23.49 -14.44 -10.55
N GLU A 191 -24.43 -14.52 -9.61
CA GLU A 191 -24.22 -15.10 -8.28
C GLU A 191 -25.33 -16.07 -7.95
N ILE A 192 -25.01 -17.15 -7.26
CA ILE A 192 -25.94 -18.16 -6.73
C ILE A 192 -25.50 -18.54 -5.31
N GLY A 193 -26.44 -18.65 -4.38
CA GLY A 193 -26.14 -19.14 -3.04
C GLY A 193 -25.80 -20.64 -3.03
N LEU A 194 -24.89 -21.05 -2.14
CA LEU A 194 -24.57 -22.48 -1.95
C LEU A 194 -25.86 -23.29 -1.70
N ARG A 195 -26.02 -24.39 -2.42
CA ARG A 195 -27.22 -25.26 -2.42
C ARG A 195 -28.49 -24.62 -2.98
N GLU A 196 -28.44 -23.38 -3.44
CA GLU A 196 -29.53 -22.76 -4.19
C GLU A 196 -29.63 -23.30 -5.62
N GLN A 197 -30.82 -23.13 -6.19
CA GLN A 197 -31.10 -23.42 -7.61
C GLN A 197 -31.40 -22.11 -8.35
N LEU A 198 -30.88 -22.00 -9.57
CA LEU A 198 -31.07 -20.86 -10.46
C LEU A 198 -31.26 -21.35 -11.88
N THR A 199 -32.11 -20.70 -12.65
CA THR A 199 -32.28 -21.02 -14.07
C THR A 199 -31.72 -19.91 -14.94
N LEU A 200 -30.77 -20.26 -15.83
CA LEU A 200 -30.29 -19.38 -16.89
C LEU A 200 -31.19 -19.51 -18.11
N LYS A 201 -31.27 -18.44 -18.89
CA LYS A 201 -31.97 -18.43 -20.19
C LYS A 201 -30.99 -18.05 -21.28
N ALA A 202 -31.08 -18.74 -22.40
CA ALA A 202 -30.40 -18.35 -23.63
C ALA A 202 -31.30 -17.45 -24.49
N GLU A 203 -30.70 -16.74 -25.43
CA GLU A 203 -31.40 -15.94 -26.45
C GLU A 203 -32.49 -16.74 -27.12
N GLU A 204 -33.69 -16.14 -27.30
CA GLU A 204 -34.83 -16.80 -27.92
C GLU A 204 -34.53 -17.25 -29.36
N GLY A 205 -35.05 -18.39 -29.75
CA GLY A 205 -34.89 -18.96 -31.11
C GLY A 205 -33.76 -19.97 -31.24
N TYR A 206 -32.95 -20.15 -30.20
CA TYR A 206 -31.86 -21.16 -30.18
C TYR A 206 -32.24 -22.37 -29.31
N LYS A 207 -31.89 -23.56 -29.79
CA LYS A 207 -31.91 -24.78 -28.95
C LYS A 207 -30.49 -25.01 -28.46
N VAL A 208 -30.29 -24.91 -27.16
CA VAL A 208 -28.96 -24.95 -26.58
C VAL A 208 -28.68 -26.17 -25.75
N VAL A 209 -27.41 -26.55 -25.70
CA VAL A 209 -26.83 -27.47 -24.73
C VAL A 209 -25.98 -26.66 -23.76
N TRP A 210 -26.20 -26.90 -22.47
CA TRP A 210 -25.49 -26.24 -21.39
C TRP A 210 -24.34 -27.10 -20.89
N LEU A 211 -23.20 -26.47 -20.59
CA LEU A 211 -22.02 -27.11 -19.99
C LEU A 211 -21.46 -26.21 -18.88
N SER A 212 -21.04 -26.84 -17.81
CA SER A 212 -20.31 -26.20 -16.73
C SER A 212 -18.80 -26.45 -16.87
N SER A 213 -17.99 -25.46 -16.68
CA SER A 213 -16.53 -25.62 -16.64
C SER A 213 -16.06 -26.39 -15.39
N ASN A 214 -16.90 -26.44 -14.34
CA ASN A 214 -16.62 -27.20 -13.12
C ASN A 214 -17.93 -27.68 -12.47
N GLU A 215 -18.30 -28.93 -12.76
CA GLU A 215 -19.51 -29.55 -12.21
C GLU A 215 -19.45 -29.89 -10.73
N THR A 216 -18.25 -29.83 -10.10
CA THR A 216 -18.17 -30.02 -8.65
C THR A 216 -18.53 -28.74 -7.90
N ILE A 217 -18.46 -27.59 -8.57
CA ILE A 217 -18.85 -26.27 -8.02
C ILE A 217 -20.29 -25.96 -8.40
N ILE A 218 -20.60 -25.98 -9.71
CA ILE A 218 -21.95 -25.72 -10.24
C ILE A 218 -22.30 -26.79 -11.28
N LYS A 219 -23.33 -27.52 -11.01
CA LYS A 219 -23.92 -28.44 -11.99
C LYS A 219 -25.02 -27.73 -12.77
N VAL A 220 -25.06 -27.94 -14.08
CA VAL A 220 -26.12 -27.42 -14.97
C VAL A 220 -26.87 -28.58 -15.66
N ASP A 221 -28.20 -28.51 -15.72
CA ASP A 221 -29.01 -29.48 -16.47
C ASP A 221 -29.29 -29.00 -17.91
N LEU A 222 -29.97 -29.86 -18.68
CA LEU A 222 -30.31 -29.56 -20.07
C LEU A 222 -31.27 -28.36 -20.25
N ASN A 223 -31.93 -27.93 -19.20
CA ASN A 223 -32.88 -26.81 -19.22
C ASN A 223 -32.22 -25.48 -18.72
N GLY A 224 -30.94 -25.53 -18.41
CA GLY A 224 -30.22 -24.38 -17.85
C GLY A 224 -30.43 -24.17 -16.34
N ASN A 225 -30.96 -25.16 -15.63
CA ASN A 225 -31.06 -25.09 -14.17
C ASN A 225 -29.70 -25.41 -13.56
N LEU A 226 -29.22 -24.48 -12.79
CA LEU A 226 -27.99 -24.59 -12.02
C LEU A 226 -28.27 -25.11 -10.62
N THR A 227 -27.36 -25.90 -10.10
CA THR A 227 -27.33 -26.30 -8.68
C THR A 227 -25.92 -25.99 -8.15
N ALA A 228 -25.81 -25.10 -7.19
CA ALA A 228 -24.55 -24.78 -6.53
C ALA A 228 -24.20 -25.86 -5.52
N LEU A 229 -23.08 -26.55 -5.72
CA LEU A 229 -22.66 -27.71 -4.92
C LEU A 229 -21.54 -27.35 -3.93
N ASP A 230 -20.64 -26.45 -4.30
CA ASP A 230 -19.53 -25.99 -3.48
C ASP A 230 -19.19 -24.53 -3.81
N PHE A 231 -18.40 -23.87 -2.93
CA PHE A 231 -17.94 -22.51 -3.17
C PHE A 231 -16.97 -22.44 -4.34
N GLY A 232 -17.04 -21.34 -5.09
CA GLY A 232 -16.16 -21.12 -6.20
C GLY A 232 -16.83 -20.41 -7.36
N THR A 233 -16.17 -20.43 -8.49
CA THR A 233 -16.71 -19.93 -9.76
C THR A 233 -16.76 -21.03 -10.79
N ALA A 234 -17.81 -21.03 -11.59
CA ALA A 234 -17.88 -21.87 -12.79
C ALA A 234 -18.39 -21.04 -13.97
N THR A 235 -17.78 -21.22 -15.12
CA THR A 235 -18.28 -20.64 -16.37
C THR A 235 -19.29 -21.60 -16.97
N ILE A 236 -20.54 -21.14 -17.15
CA ILE A 236 -21.61 -21.88 -17.79
C ILE A 236 -21.65 -21.42 -19.23
N THR A 237 -21.51 -22.39 -20.16
CA THR A 237 -21.50 -22.14 -21.59
C THR A 237 -22.71 -22.79 -22.22
N ALA A 238 -23.42 -22.06 -23.07
CA ALA A 238 -24.49 -22.57 -23.92
C ALA A 238 -24.00 -22.64 -25.37
N TYR A 239 -24.27 -23.77 -26.05
CA TYR A 239 -23.96 -23.97 -27.45
C TYR A 239 -25.26 -24.27 -28.20
N ASP A 240 -25.42 -23.70 -29.40
CA ASP A 240 -26.52 -24.10 -30.29
C ASP A 240 -26.34 -25.56 -30.75
N VAL A 241 -27.41 -26.33 -30.63
CA VAL A 241 -27.43 -27.77 -31.04
C VAL A 241 -27.08 -27.94 -32.50
N SER A 242 -27.50 -27.01 -33.36
CA SER A 242 -27.32 -27.07 -34.82
C SER A 242 -25.96 -26.58 -35.29
N ASN A 243 -25.35 -25.65 -34.54
CA ASN A 243 -24.05 -25.07 -34.86
C ASN A 243 -23.28 -24.71 -33.57
N ARG A 244 -22.33 -25.55 -33.19
CA ARG A 244 -21.51 -25.35 -31.98
C ARG A 244 -20.61 -24.11 -31.99
N ASP A 245 -20.39 -23.51 -33.16
CA ASP A 245 -19.62 -22.24 -33.24
C ASP A 245 -20.43 -21.04 -32.71
N ILE A 246 -21.77 -21.20 -32.63
CA ILE A 246 -22.65 -20.23 -31.97
C ILE A 246 -22.74 -20.61 -30.50
N SER A 247 -22.05 -19.85 -29.66
CA SER A 247 -21.98 -20.12 -28.23
C SER A 247 -21.96 -18.80 -27.41
N GLY A 248 -22.36 -18.94 -26.16
CA GLY A 248 -22.25 -17.87 -25.18
C GLY A 248 -21.87 -18.42 -23.82
N SER A 249 -21.30 -17.61 -22.98
CA SER A 249 -20.92 -18.03 -21.64
C SER A 249 -21.16 -16.93 -20.59
N ILE A 250 -21.47 -17.37 -19.40
CA ILE A 250 -21.63 -16.52 -18.21
C ILE A 250 -20.87 -17.15 -17.05
N THR A 251 -20.08 -16.34 -16.32
CA THR A 251 -19.40 -16.82 -15.11
C THR A 251 -20.30 -16.60 -13.92
N ILE A 252 -20.55 -17.66 -13.17
CA ILE A 252 -21.38 -17.67 -11.97
C ILE A 252 -20.49 -17.92 -10.76
N THR A 253 -20.63 -17.08 -9.74
CA THR A 253 -19.95 -17.23 -8.45
C THR A 253 -20.91 -17.83 -7.43
N VAL A 254 -20.48 -18.89 -6.74
CA VAL A 254 -21.23 -19.42 -5.61
C VAL A 254 -20.87 -18.60 -4.38
N VAL A 255 -21.87 -17.94 -3.83
CA VAL A 255 -21.78 -17.12 -2.63
C VAL A 255 -22.48 -17.80 -1.45
N PRO A 256 -22.21 -17.41 -0.19
CA PRO A 256 -23.01 -17.87 0.93
C PRO A 256 -24.50 -17.58 0.71
N PRO A 257 -25.42 -18.51 1.03
CA PRO A 257 -26.84 -18.35 0.76
C PRO A 257 -27.38 -17.15 1.53
N LYS A 258 -28.19 -16.32 0.88
CA LYS A 258 -28.95 -15.27 1.56
C LYS A 258 -29.94 -15.94 2.50
N LYS A 259 -29.95 -15.51 3.77
CA LYS A 259 -30.77 -16.07 4.86
C LYS A 259 -32.18 -16.44 4.41
N GLY A 260 -32.55 -17.74 4.52
CA GLY A 260 -33.95 -18.14 4.45
C GLY A 260 -34.33 -19.45 3.76
N ILE A 261 -33.41 -20.33 3.27
CA ILE A 261 -33.84 -21.49 2.44
C ILE A 261 -33.54 -22.86 3.05
N ASP A 262 -32.70 -22.98 4.07
CA ASP A 262 -32.60 -24.26 4.80
C ASP A 262 -32.13 -24.00 6.24
N ASN A 263 -32.85 -24.55 7.23
CA ASN A 263 -32.61 -24.34 8.66
C ASN A 263 -31.33 -25.03 9.18
N SER A 264 -30.57 -25.72 8.38
CA SER A 264 -29.42 -26.50 8.86
C SER A 264 -28.10 -25.73 8.89
N TYR A 265 -27.87 -24.74 7.98
CA TYR A 265 -26.65 -23.93 7.94
C TYR A 265 -26.92 -22.58 7.29
N SER A 266 -26.65 -21.47 7.98
CA SER A 266 -26.69 -20.13 7.40
C SER A 266 -25.33 -19.50 7.40
N TYR A 267 -24.73 -19.27 6.23
CA TYR A 267 -23.58 -18.41 6.10
C TYR A 267 -24.00 -16.96 6.24
N GLN A 268 -23.42 -16.25 7.19
CA GLN A 268 -23.68 -14.84 7.38
C GLN A 268 -22.42 -14.04 7.10
N ARG A 269 -22.49 -13.07 6.16
CA ARG A 269 -21.42 -12.11 5.95
C ARG A 269 -21.28 -11.21 7.16
N THR A 270 -20.06 -10.97 7.59
CA THR A 270 -19.77 -10.20 8.79
C THR A 270 -18.47 -9.43 8.67
N LYS A 271 -18.21 -8.53 9.63
CA LYS A 271 -16.94 -7.88 9.87
C LYS A 271 -16.39 -8.33 11.23
N ILE A 272 -15.12 -8.66 11.31
CA ILE A 272 -14.47 -9.02 12.56
C ILE A 272 -14.19 -7.75 13.36
N LEU A 273 -14.79 -7.63 14.55
CA LEU A 273 -14.64 -6.49 15.44
C LEU A 273 -13.62 -6.71 16.55
N SER A 274 -13.52 -7.92 17.07
CA SER A 274 -12.47 -8.34 18.02
C SER A 274 -12.18 -9.84 17.91
N ILE A 275 -10.95 -10.24 18.26
CA ILE A 275 -10.53 -11.63 18.37
C ILE A 275 -9.87 -11.80 19.73
N ASN A 276 -10.44 -12.63 20.60
CA ASN A 276 -9.87 -12.98 21.88
C ASN A 276 -9.42 -14.44 21.86
N GLU A 277 -8.18 -14.67 21.48
CA GLU A 277 -7.61 -16.02 21.36
C GLU A 277 -7.58 -16.76 22.71
N ALA A 278 -7.32 -16.05 23.82
CA ALA A 278 -7.28 -16.66 25.14
C ALA A 278 -8.63 -17.20 25.61
N ARG A 279 -9.74 -16.68 25.05
CA ARG A 279 -11.10 -17.12 25.36
C ARG A 279 -11.76 -17.87 24.21
N TYR A 280 -11.10 -18.03 23.08
CA TYR A 280 -11.67 -18.58 21.84
C TYR A 280 -12.97 -17.86 21.43
N GLN A 281 -12.95 -16.53 21.45
CA GLN A 281 -14.12 -15.69 21.17
C GLN A 281 -13.83 -14.64 20.12
N MET A 282 -14.87 -14.33 19.33
CA MET A 282 -14.88 -13.21 18.38
C MET A 282 -16.15 -12.37 18.56
N GLU A 283 -16.04 -11.04 18.43
CA GLU A 283 -17.18 -10.17 18.16
C GLU A 283 -17.31 -10.00 16.65
N LEU A 284 -18.47 -10.32 16.13
CA LEU A 284 -18.78 -10.27 14.71
C LEU A 284 -19.96 -9.34 14.44
N LEU A 285 -19.76 -8.37 13.54
CA LEU A 285 -20.78 -7.38 13.19
C LEU A 285 -22.02 -8.04 12.62
N ASP A 286 -23.21 -7.63 13.09
CA ASP A 286 -24.53 -8.15 12.70
C ASP A 286 -24.73 -9.64 13.01
N VAL A 287 -23.84 -10.24 13.80
CA VAL A 287 -23.96 -11.64 14.30
C VAL A 287 -24.14 -11.64 15.82
N ASP A 288 -23.08 -11.76 16.58
CA ASP A 288 -23.01 -11.66 18.06
C ASP A 288 -21.52 -11.84 18.52
N THR A 289 -21.32 -11.97 19.83
CA THR A 289 -20.13 -12.57 20.40
C THR A 289 -20.24 -14.09 20.28
N VAL A 290 -19.35 -14.68 19.50
CA VAL A 290 -19.39 -16.10 19.17
C VAL A 290 -18.14 -16.80 19.64
N ASN A 291 -18.25 -18.10 19.94
CA ASN A 291 -17.12 -18.95 20.28
C ASN A 291 -16.63 -19.67 19.02
N TYR A 292 -15.34 -19.92 18.96
CA TYR A 292 -14.71 -20.86 18.04
C TYR A 292 -13.93 -21.91 18.82
N THR A 293 -13.53 -22.99 18.18
CA THR A 293 -12.77 -24.08 18.77
C THR A 293 -11.55 -24.41 17.92
N VAL A 294 -10.72 -25.31 18.40
CA VAL A 294 -9.59 -25.84 17.62
C VAL A 294 -10.04 -26.60 16.36
N ASP A 295 -11.31 -27.06 16.36
CA ASP A 295 -11.92 -27.79 15.26
C ASP A 295 -12.69 -26.85 14.29
N THR A 296 -12.74 -25.55 14.58
CA THR A 296 -13.38 -24.58 13.68
C THR A 296 -12.59 -24.54 12.37
N GLU A 297 -13.26 -24.89 11.29
CA GLU A 297 -12.64 -24.87 9.96
C GLU A 297 -12.51 -23.43 9.47
N VAL A 298 -11.30 -23.02 9.08
CA VAL A 298 -11.04 -21.67 8.54
C VAL A 298 -10.50 -21.82 7.13
N LEU A 299 -11.22 -21.27 6.16
CA LEU A 299 -10.93 -21.39 4.74
C LEU A 299 -10.84 -20.03 4.07
N LYS A 300 -10.04 -19.91 3.01
CA LYS A 300 -10.13 -18.81 2.04
C LYS A 300 -10.55 -19.33 0.67
N LEU A 301 -11.35 -18.53 -0.04
CA LEU A 301 -11.84 -18.81 -1.39
C LEU A 301 -11.09 -17.92 -2.38
N VAL A 302 -10.15 -18.49 -3.14
CA VAL A 302 -9.34 -17.77 -4.11
C VAL A 302 -9.39 -18.47 -5.46
N ASN A 303 -9.75 -17.72 -6.50
CA ASN A 303 -9.87 -18.23 -7.88
C ASN A 303 -10.79 -19.47 -8.02
N GLY A 304 -11.83 -19.55 -7.19
CA GLY A 304 -12.78 -20.66 -7.21
C GLY A 304 -12.35 -21.91 -6.44
N GLU A 305 -11.25 -21.85 -5.70
CA GLU A 305 -10.78 -22.94 -4.84
C GLU A 305 -10.76 -22.52 -3.37
N THR A 306 -11.25 -23.40 -2.50
CA THR A 306 -11.08 -23.21 -1.05
C THR A 306 -9.72 -23.74 -0.61
N LYS A 307 -9.03 -22.97 0.22
CA LYS A 307 -7.74 -23.34 0.83
C LYS A 307 -7.81 -23.15 2.34
N PRO A 308 -7.33 -24.13 3.13
CA PRO A 308 -7.29 -23.98 4.57
C PRO A 308 -6.33 -22.86 4.96
N ILE A 309 -6.77 -22.05 5.90
CA ILE A 309 -5.98 -21.06 6.63
C ILE A 309 -6.25 -21.24 8.13
N THR A 310 -5.72 -20.37 8.97
CA THR A 310 -5.86 -20.47 10.41
C THR A 310 -6.50 -19.21 11.01
N ILE A 311 -6.88 -19.24 12.28
CA ILE A 311 -7.34 -18.05 13.02
C ILE A 311 -6.28 -16.94 13.01
N GLN A 312 -4.98 -17.32 12.99
CA GLN A 312 -3.87 -16.37 12.91
C GLN A 312 -3.84 -15.57 11.59
N ASP A 313 -4.49 -16.07 10.56
CA ASP A 313 -4.61 -15.36 9.27
C ASP A 313 -5.81 -14.38 9.23
N LEU A 314 -6.60 -14.30 10.32
CA LEU A 314 -7.72 -13.37 10.45
C LEU A 314 -7.28 -12.10 11.19
N TYR A 315 -7.81 -10.97 10.79
CA TYR A 315 -7.51 -9.64 11.35
C TYR A 315 -8.79 -8.90 11.70
N ILE A 316 -8.76 -8.11 12.75
CA ILE A 316 -9.87 -7.20 13.08
C ILE A 316 -10.03 -6.15 11.96
N GLY A 317 -11.28 -5.86 11.62
CA GLY A 317 -11.60 -4.96 10.51
C GLY A 317 -11.83 -5.67 9.17
N MET A 318 -11.51 -6.98 9.02
CA MET A 318 -11.87 -7.75 7.82
C MET A 318 -13.40 -7.80 7.66
N ASP A 319 -13.91 -7.51 6.46
CA ASP A 319 -15.33 -7.49 6.11
C ASP A 319 -15.71 -8.44 4.97
N ASN A 320 -14.71 -9.16 4.44
CA ASN A 320 -14.90 -10.22 3.45
C ASN A 320 -15.01 -11.62 4.11
N VAL A 321 -15.59 -11.69 5.29
CA VAL A 321 -15.71 -12.90 6.10
C VAL A 321 -17.15 -13.36 6.14
N TYR A 322 -17.33 -14.67 5.99
CA TYR A 322 -18.59 -15.37 6.15
C TYR A 322 -18.44 -16.41 7.24
N VAL A 323 -19.42 -16.53 8.10
CA VAL A 323 -19.42 -17.48 9.21
C VAL A 323 -20.62 -18.43 9.13
N GLU A 324 -20.38 -19.67 9.42
CA GLU A 324 -21.39 -20.69 9.64
C GLU A 324 -21.56 -20.83 11.15
N VAL A 325 -22.73 -20.42 11.66
CA VAL A 325 -23.03 -20.46 13.10
C VAL A 325 -23.89 -21.71 13.37
N GLY A 326 -23.46 -22.52 14.32
CA GLY A 326 -24.14 -23.74 14.70
C GLY A 326 -25.55 -23.50 15.27
N GLU A 327 -26.33 -24.56 15.45
CA GLU A 327 -27.72 -24.48 15.95
C GLU A 327 -27.85 -23.78 17.31
N ASP A 328 -26.81 -23.80 18.16
CA ASP A 328 -26.76 -23.06 19.43
C ASP A 328 -26.58 -21.54 19.23
N THR A 329 -26.39 -21.09 17.99
CA THR A 329 -26.18 -19.71 17.55
C THR A 329 -24.96 -19.01 18.18
N LYS A 330 -24.15 -19.74 18.94
CA LYS A 330 -22.98 -19.17 19.65
C LYS A 330 -21.67 -19.79 19.30
N THR A 331 -21.64 -20.94 18.60
CA THR A 331 -20.39 -21.59 18.18
C THR A 331 -20.28 -21.61 16.67
N ILE A 332 -19.15 -21.14 16.17
CA ILE A 332 -18.81 -21.15 14.74
C ILE A 332 -18.21 -22.51 14.40
N SER A 333 -18.79 -23.18 13.40
CA SER A 333 -18.24 -24.41 12.81
C SER A 333 -17.24 -24.10 11.72
N ARG A 334 -17.52 -23.07 10.91
CA ARG A 334 -16.70 -22.70 9.75
C ARG A 334 -16.63 -21.19 9.58
N ILE A 335 -15.43 -20.71 9.21
CA ILE A 335 -15.17 -19.35 8.76
C ILE A 335 -14.67 -19.42 7.32
N LEU A 336 -15.27 -18.65 6.42
CA LEU A 336 -14.86 -18.52 5.03
C LEU A 336 -14.46 -17.07 4.77
N VAL A 337 -13.24 -16.86 4.31
CA VAL A 337 -12.76 -15.58 3.79
C VAL A 337 -12.94 -15.56 2.28
N ASP A 338 -13.71 -14.61 1.75
CA ASP A 338 -13.94 -14.44 0.32
C ASP A 338 -12.75 -13.69 -0.31
N GLY A 339 -11.92 -14.42 -1.02
CA GLY A 339 -10.62 -13.95 -1.53
C GLY A 339 -9.49 -14.15 -0.53
N GLU A 340 -8.45 -13.34 -0.66
CA GLU A 340 -7.38 -13.28 0.34
C GLU A 340 -7.86 -12.55 1.61
N PRO A 341 -7.34 -12.90 2.80
CA PRO A 341 -7.51 -12.08 4.00
C PRO A 341 -7.12 -10.64 3.70
N LYS A 342 -8.03 -9.69 3.85
CA LYS A 342 -7.78 -8.29 3.53
C LYS A 342 -8.45 -7.35 4.52
N PHE A 343 -7.85 -6.19 4.70
CA PHE A 343 -8.41 -5.09 5.48
C PHE A 343 -8.29 -3.79 4.70
N SER A 344 -9.24 -2.89 4.85
CA SER A 344 -9.17 -1.51 4.32
C SER A 344 -9.06 -0.49 5.44
N ASN A 345 -9.50 -0.86 6.64
CA ASN A 345 -9.64 0.01 7.79
C ASN A 345 -8.59 -0.29 8.85
N ILE A 346 -8.18 0.77 9.54
CA ILE A 346 -7.46 0.72 10.80
C ILE A 346 -8.41 1.09 11.94
N ARG A 347 -8.23 0.49 13.11
CA ARG A 347 -9.08 0.67 14.28
C ARG A 347 -8.30 1.39 15.37
N VAL A 348 -8.60 2.67 15.57
CA VAL A 348 -7.83 3.60 16.41
C VAL A 348 -8.56 3.82 17.75
N ALA A 349 -7.96 3.38 18.85
CA ALA A 349 -8.47 3.71 20.18
C ALA A 349 -8.21 5.18 20.53
N ILE A 350 -9.26 5.90 20.91
CA ILE A 350 -9.18 7.32 21.22
C ILE A 350 -9.05 7.52 22.73
N ARG A 351 -7.91 8.00 23.19
CA ARG A 351 -7.60 8.23 24.59
C ARG A 351 -8.38 9.42 25.18
N LYS A 352 -8.59 9.43 26.49
CA LYS A 352 -9.10 10.59 27.23
C LYS A 352 -8.14 11.78 27.13
N THR A 353 -6.85 11.53 27.25
CA THR A 353 -5.76 12.49 27.01
C THR A 353 -4.55 11.78 26.38
N ILE A 354 -3.79 12.51 25.57
CA ILE A 354 -2.51 12.05 24.99
C ILE A 354 -1.29 12.62 25.75
N ASP A 355 -1.50 13.43 26.79
CA ASP A 355 -0.42 14.07 27.54
C ASP A 355 0.25 13.14 28.56
N ASP A 356 -0.44 12.09 28.99
CA ASP A 356 0.03 11.08 29.95
C ASP A 356 -0.14 9.66 29.39
N ILE A 357 0.66 9.33 28.38
CA ILE A 357 0.59 8.06 27.66
C ILE A 357 1.09 6.86 28.47
N ALA A 358 1.94 7.11 29.48
CA ALA A 358 2.42 6.06 30.39
C ALA A 358 1.29 5.52 31.28
N ASN A 359 0.26 6.33 31.53
CA ASN A 359 -0.88 5.94 32.32
C ASN A 359 -1.93 5.24 31.45
N VAL A 360 -1.99 3.92 31.52
CA VAL A 360 -2.97 3.11 30.77
C VAL A 360 -4.42 3.55 31.05
N SER A 361 -4.72 4.11 32.24
CA SER A 361 -6.06 4.58 32.56
C SER A 361 -6.55 5.72 31.63
N THR A 362 -5.65 6.44 30.97
CA THR A 362 -6.02 7.49 29.99
C THR A 362 -6.57 6.95 28.68
N LEU A 363 -6.40 5.65 28.39
CA LEU A 363 -7.02 4.98 27.26
C LEU A 363 -8.55 4.91 27.39
N TYR A 364 -9.04 4.96 28.63
CA TYR A 364 -10.45 4.74 28.93
C TYR A 364 -11.16 6.01 29.39
N HIS A 365 -12.48 6.04 29.20
CA HIS A 365 -13.34 7.17 29.54
C HIS A 365 -14.36 6.78 30.61
N ASP A 366 -14.70 7.71 31.50
CA ASP A 366 -15.83 7.59 32.43
C ASP A 366 -17.14 8.03 31.77
N ARG A 367 -17.01 8.97 30.82
CA ARG A 367 -18.11 9.56 30.05
C ARG A 367 -17.58 10.00 28.70
N VAL A 368 -18.37 9.77 27.66
CA VAL A 368 -18.13 10.29 26.31
C VAL A 368 -19.33 11.11 25.82
N THR A 369 -19.06 12.14 25.03
CA THR A 369 -20.12 12.97 24.44
C THR A 369 -19.75 13.24 22.96
N PHE A 370 -20.69 12.92 22.07
CA PHE A 370 -20.58 13.17 20.65
C PHE A 370 -21.63 14.21 20.20
N THR A 371 -21.28 14.99 19.16
CA THR A 371 -22.25 15.79 18.40
C THR A 371 -22.14 15.36 16.95
N LEU A 372 -23.24 14.93 16.38
CA LEU A 372 -23.30 14.37 15.04
C LEU A 372 -23.35 15.49 14.00
N SER A 373 -22.54 15.38 12.94
CA SER A 373 -22.49 16.36 11.85
C SER A 373 -23.35 15.95 10.64
N GLY A 374 -24.12 14.88 10.78
CA GLY A 374 -25.00 14.33 9.75
C GLY A 374 -25.93 13.29 10.30
N ASN A 375 -26.80 12.77 9.44
CA ASN A 375 -27.64 11.64 9.80
C ASN A 375 -26.76 10.42 10.07
N THR A 376 -26.96 9.81 11.21
CA THR A 376 -26.11 8.75 11.74
C THR A 376 -26.98 7.60 12.21
N VAL A 377 -26.58 6.37 11.87
CA VAL A 377 -27.15 5.17 12.43
C VAL A 377 -26.40 4.81 13.70
N LEU A 378 -27.11 4.68 14.81
CA LEU A 378 -26.63 4.08 16.05
C LEU A 378 -27.20 2.69 16.21
N LYS A 379 -26.34 1.68 16.30
CA LYS A 379 -26.76 0.30 16.54
C LYS A 379 -25.83 -0.43 17.50
N THR A 380 -26.34 -1.50 18.13
CA THR A 380 -25.48 -2.49 18.76
C THR A 380 -24.82 -3.34 17.67
N PHE A 381 -23.62 -3.87 17.95
CA PHE A 381 -22.88 -4.63 16.93
C PHE A 381 -23.60 -5.89 16.44
N ASP A 382 -24.50 -6.47 17.27
CA ASP A 382 -25.33 -7.62 16.94
C ASP A 382 -26.72 -7.23 16.37
N ASN A 383 -26.89 -5.95 16.09
CA ASN A 383 -28.12 -5.37 15.56
C ASN A 383 -29.39 -5.54 16.45
N SER A 384 -29.22 -5.90 17.73
CA SER A 384 -30.32 -6.05 18.67
C SER A 384 -30.97 -4.72 19.06
N SER A 385 -30.33 -3.59 18.81
CA SER A 385 -30.86 -2.23 18.95
C SER A 385 -30.40 -1.37 17.78
N TYR A 386 -31.34 -0.59 17.23
CA TYR A 386 -31.12 0.29 16.08
C TYR A 386 -31.86 1.61 16.26
N THR A 387 -31.21 2.73 15.96
CA THR A 387 -31.82 4.06 16.04
C THR A 387 -31.21 5.00 15.02
N GLU A 388 -32.03 5.67 14.22
CA GLU A 388 -31.58 6.75 13.36
C GLU A 388 -31.52 8.06 14.13
N LEU A 389 -30.41 8.78 14.00
CA LEU A 389 -30.12 10.02 14.67
C LEU A 389 -29.93 11.14 13.68
N SER A 390 -30.57 12.27 13.89
CA SER A 390 -30.48 13.43 13.00
C SER A 390 -29.18 14.22 13.22
N ASN A 391 -28.81 15.00 12.21
CA ASN A 391 -27.74 15.99 12.29
C ASN A 391 -27.92 16.91 13.51
N GLY A 392 -26.83 17.24 14.19
CA GLY A 392 -26.83 18.08 15.40
C GLY A 392 -27.21 17.34 16.70
N SER A 393 -27.57 16.05 16.61
CA SER A 393 -27.89 15.26 17.80
C SER A 393 -26.68 15.19 18.74
N ARG A 394 -26.94 15.46 20.03
CA ARG A 394 -25.92 15.32 21.08
C ARG A 394 -26.15 14.04 21.86
N ILE A 395 -25.16 13.15 21.78
CA ILE A 395 -25.17 11.84 22.43
C ILE A 395 -24.23 11.85 23.62
N THR A 396 -24.72 11.40 24.78
CA THR A 396 -23.86 11.19 25.95
C THR A 396 -23.94 9.73 26.38
N ILE A 397 -22.79 9.12 26.64
CA ILE A 397 -22.65 7.73 27.05
C ILE A 397 -21.97 7.69 28.42
N THR A 398 -22.56 6.96 29.36
CA THR A 398 -22.02 6.71 30.71
C THR A 398 -22.26 5.25 31.07
N ILE A 399 -21.60 4.75 32.10
CA ILE A 399 -21.84 3.42 32.66
C ILE A 399 -22.71 3.59 33.92
N ASN A 400 -23.76 2.80 34.04
CA ASN A 400 -24.61 2.79 35.24
C ASN A 400 -24.02 1.89 36.35
N SER A 401 -24.65 1.87 37.53
CA SER A 401 -24.23 1.07 38.68
C SER A 401 -24.20 -0.45 38.43
N SER A 402 -24.92 -0.92 37.42
CA SER A 402 -24.94 -2.35 37.02
C SER A 402 -23.90 -2.69 35.92
N GLY A 403 -23.03 -1.75 35.54
CA GLY A 403 -21.98 -1.95 34.54
C GLY A 403 -22.44 -1.83 33.07
N PHE A 404 -23.70 -1.39 32.80
CA PHE A 404 -24.22 -1.23 31.45
C PHE A 404 -23.98 0.19 30.94
N MET A 405 -23.67 0.33 29.67
CA MET A 405 -23.69 1.63 28.97
C MET A 405 -25.12 2.17 28.93
N GLN A 406 -25.29 3.44 29.29
CA GLN A 406 -26.47 4.24 29.06
C GLN A 406 -26.20 5.28 27.99
N VAL A 407 -26.83 5.10 26.85
CA VAL A 407 -26.77 6.05 25.72
C VAL A 407 -27.93 7.03 25.82
N ARG A 408 -27.63 8.30 25.87
CA ARG A 408 -28.62 9.35 26.04
C ARG A 408 -28.57 10.33 24.85
N LEU A 409 -29.75 10.58 24.28
CA LEU A 409 -30.03 11.66 23.33
C LEU A 409 -30.66 12.83 24.10
N ASN A 410 -29.98 13.98 24.16
CA ASN A 410 -30.47 15.17 24.83
C ASN A 410 -31.03 14.89 26.25
N ASN A 411 -30.35 14.06 27.05
CA ASN A 411 -30.68 13.60 28.40
C ASN A 411 -31.72 12.45 28.50
N TYR A 412 -32.37 12.04 27.44
CA TYR A 412 -33.25 10.86 27.45
C TYR A 412 -32.44 9.60 27.10
N THR A 413 -32.55 8.56 27.94
CA THR A 413 -31.91 7.26 27.66
C THR A 413 -32.63 6.59 26.48
N ILE A 414 -31.88 6.30 25.43
CA ILE A 414 -32.40 5.66 24.22
C ILE A 414 -31.96 4.21 24.12
N ILE A 415 -30.76 3.87 24.66
CA ILE A 415 -30.22 2.49 24.69
C ILE A 415 -29.56 2.26 26.05
N THR A 416 -29.81 1.06 26.63
CA THR A 416 -29.04 0.52 27.78
C THR A 416 -28.52 -0.84 27.38
N THR A 417 -27.18 -1.02 27.31
CA THR A 417 -26.56 -2.25 26.82
C THR A 417 -25.15 -2.44 27.39
N ASN A 418 -24.69 -3.68 27.45
CA ASN A 418 -23.28 -4.02 27.69
C ASN A 418 -22.56 -4.38 26.39
N LYS A 419 -23.27 -4.41 25.27
CA LYS A 419 -22.73 -4.73 23.93
C LYS A 419 -22.06 -3.49 23.35
N ARG A 420 -21.06 -3.70 22.47
CA ARG A 420 -20.45 -2.64 21.66
C ARG A 420 -21.53 -1.92 20.86
N ILE A 421 -21.48 -0.61 20.84
CA ILE A 421 -22.34 0.23 19.99
C ILE A 421 -21.52 0.90 18.91
N ILE A 422 -22.16 1.11 17.77
CA ILE A 422 -21.53 1.62 16.56
C ILE A 422 -22.33 2.82 16.07
N PHE A 423 -21.64 3.93 15.83
CA PHE A 423 -22.15 5.11 15.16
C PHE A 423 -21.62 5.10 13.73
N SER A 424 -22.49 4.90 12.76
CA SER A 424 -22.17 4.92 11.34
C SER A 424 -22.72 6.19 10.72
N ALA A 425 -21.86 7.14 10.39
CA ALA A 425 -22.24 8.35 9.69
C ALA A 425 -22.43 8.07 8.19
N ASN A 426 -23.49 8.63 7.60
CA ASN A 426 -23.70 8.56 6.16
C ASN A 426 -22.76 9.57 5.43
N ASP A 427 -22.22 9.15 4.30
CA ASP A 427 -21.55 9.99 3.28
C ASP A 427 -20.53 11.01 3.78
N ASN A 428 -19.31 10.54 4.12
CA ASN A 428 -18.13 11.38 4.41
C ASN A 428 -18.33 12.43 5.53
N GLN A 429 -19.31 12.25 6.39
CA GLN A 429 -19.56 13.17 7.49
C GLN A 429 -18.72 12.78 8.71
N GLU A 430 -18.25 13.79 9.46
CA GLU A 430 -17.44 13.59 10.65
C GLU A 430 -18.28 13.78 11.92
N THR A 431 -18.05 12.94 12.93
CA THR A 431 -18.67 13.07 14.26
C THR A 431 -17.74 13.83 15.21
N SER A 432 -18.25 14.88 15.85
CA SER A 432 -17.49 15.66 16.83
C SER A 432 -17.45 14.95 18.19
N PHE A 433 -16.26 14.71 18.74
CA PHE A 433 -16.08 14.12 20.07
C PHE A 433 -15.90 15.22 21.13
N THR A 434 -17.01 15.75 21.64
CA THR A 434 -17.05 17.00 22.40
C THR A 434 -16.59 16.89 23.87
N SER A 435 -16.31 15.69 24.37
CA SER A 435 -15.78 15.49 25.72
C SER A 435 -14.26 15.38 25.80
N ILE A 436 -13.55 15.52 24.70
CA ILE A 436 -12.08 15.56 24.66
C ILE A 436 -11.57 16.73 23.80
N THR A 437 -10.29 17.00 23.91
CA THR A 437 -9.60 18.04 23.12
C THR A 437 -8.39 17.41 22.42
N ARG A 438 -8.16 17.79 21.16
CA ARG A 438 -6.97 17.48 20.38
C ARG A 438 -6.53 18.74 19.63
N ALA A 439 -5.22 19.01 19.59
CA ALA A 439 -4.68 20.21 18.97
C ALA A 439 -5.46 21.50 19.36
N SER A 440 -5.79 21.64 20.67
CA SER A 440 -6.52 22.78 21.26
C SER A 440 -7.94 23.01 20.74
N ARG A 441 -8.58 21.99 20.14
CA ARG A 441 -9.98 22.04 19.64
C ARG A 441 -10.73 20.74 19.92
N VAL A 442 -12.04 20.77 19.68
CA VAL A 442 -12.88 19.58 19.66
C VAL A 442 -12.55 18.77 18.40
N PRO A 443 -12.09 17.50 18.54
CA PRO A 443 -11.78 16.67 17.38
C PRO A 443 -13.02 16.17 16.66
N THR A 444 -12.87 15.88 15.37
CA THR A 444 -13.88 15.24 14.53
C THR A 444 -13.33 13.97 13.90
N TYR A 445 -14.14 12.93 13.81
CA TYR A 445 -13.78 11.61 13.33
C TYR A 445 -14.70 11.18 12.18
N ALA A 446 -14.10 10.74 11.08
CA ALA A 446 -14.78 10.18 9.93
C ALA A 446 -15.07 8.68 10.13
N ASP A 447 -15.92 8.13 9.26
CA ASP A 447 -16.34 6.74 9.22
C ASP A 447 -17.03 6.32 10.54
N ASN A 448 -16.71 5.16 11.12
CA ASN A 448 -17.43 4.66 12.27
C ASN A 448 -16.75 5.04 13.59
N LEU A 449 -17.55 5.44 14.56
CA LEU A 449 -17.14 5.49 15.97
C LEU A 449 -17.83 4.36 16.74
N GLU A 450 -17.03 3.62 17.49
CA GLU A 450 -17.51 2.51 18.31
C GLU A 450 -17.24 2.79 19.80
N VAL A 451 -18.13 2.32 20.65
CA VAL A 451 -17.95 2.38 22.10
C VAL A 451 -18.25 1.02 22.70
N SER A 452 -17.32 0.53 23.51
CA SER A 452 -17.46 -0.72 24.26
C SER A 452 -17.13 -0.54 25.73
N VAL A 453 -17.49 -1.51 26.57
CA VAL A 453 -17.10 -1.55 28.00
C VAL A 453 -15.92 -2.49 28.18
N VAL A 454 -14.84 -1.95 28.69
CA VAL A 454 -13.62 -2.72 29.03
C VAL A 454 -13.25 -2.39 30.48
N ASN A 455 -13.18 -3.42 31.34
CA ASN A 455 -12.85 -3.27 32.77
C ASN A 455 -13.68 -2.18 33.49
N GLY A 456 -14.99 -2.10 33.20
CA GLY A 456 -15.90 -1.14 33.79
C GLY A 456 -15.71 0.33 33.33
N LYS A 457 -15.01 0.55 32.25
CA LYS A 457 -14.78 1.85 31.62
C LYS A 457 -15.18 1.83 30.14
N LEU A 458 -15.38 2.99 29.53
CA LEU A 458 -15.67 3.12 28.12
C LEU A 458 -14.36 3.14 27.31
N LEU A 459 -14.28 2.30 26.30
CA LEU A 459 -13.27 2.33 25.24
C LEU A 459 -13.94 2.89 23.97
N VAL A 460 -13.34 3.91 23.39
CA VAL A 460 -13.78 4.51 22.11
C VAL A 460 -12.83 4.13 21.01
N VAL A 461 -13.36 3.63 19.90
CA VAL A 461 -12.56 3.22 18.72
C VAL A 461 -13.09 3.94 17.49
N ASN A 462 -12.22 4.55 16.72
CA ASN A 462 -12.51 5.02 15.38
C ASN A 462 -12.11 3.95 14.37
N ASP A 463 -13.08 3.32 13.72
CA ASP A 463 -12.88 2.36 12.63
C ASP A 463 -12.91 3.14 11.32
N ILE A 464 -11.74 3.40 10.74
CA ILE A 464 -11.54 4.34 9.64
C ILE A 464 -10.72 3.73 8.51
N ASP A 465 -11.05 4.08 7.26
CA ASP A 465 -10.22 3.75 6.10
C ASP A 465 -8.76 4.19 6.31
N LEU A 466 -7.80 3.32 5.98
CA LEU A 466 -6.38 3.56 6.24
C LEU A 466 -5.85 4.82 5.53
N GLU A 467 -6.28 5.08 4.31
CA GLU A 467 -5.85 6.29 3.59
C GLU A 467 -6.49 7.56 4.19
N LYS A 468 -7.74 7.49 4.67
CA LYS A 468 -8.36 8.59 5.42
C LYS A 468 -7.68 8.83 6.76
N TYR A 469 -7.29 7.77 7.48
CA TYR A 469 -6.50 7.88 8.71
C TYR A 469 -5.22 8.68 8.48
N LEU A 470 -4.49 8.39 7.40
CA LEU A 470 -3.27 9.10 7.05
C LEU A 470 -3.49 10.60 6.79
N THR A 471 -4.68 11.03 6.34
CA THR A 471 -4.96 12.47 6.13
C THR A 471 -4.90 13.28 7.42
N LYS A 472 -5.03 12.64 8.59
CA LYS A 472 -4.90 13.26 9.91
C LYS A 472 -3.58 12.92 10.61
N VAL A 473 -2.92 11.83 10.25
CA VAL A 473 -1.59 11.45 10.79
C VAL A 473 -0.49 12.28 10.14
N VAL A 474 -0.39 12.28 8.82
CA VAL A 474 0.73 12.95 8.12
C VAL A 474 0.85 14.44 8.49
N PRO A 475 -0.23 15.26 8.52
CA PRO A 475 -0.13 16.65 8.97
C PRO A 475 0.05 16.82 10.48
N SER A 476 -0.14 15.77 11.29
CA SER A 476 0.17 15.76 12.71
C SER A 476 1.63 15.44 12.99
N GLU A 477 2.28 14.70 12.10
CA GLU A 477 3.68 14.27 12.16
C GLU A 477 4.64 15.27 11.51
N MET A 478 4.27 15.82 10.34
CA MET A 478 5.08 16.76 9.59
C MET A 478 4.31 18.05 9.25
N PRO A 479 4.93 19.22 9.31
CA PRO A 479 4.34 20.46 8.83
C PRO A 479 3.93 20.37 7.35
N SER A 480 2.68 20.69 7.04
CA SER A 480 2.14 20.65 5.67
C SER A 480 2.83 21.61 4.68
N SER A 481 3.61 22.56 5.17
CA SER A 481 4.43 23.49 4.39
C SER A 481 5.77 22.89 3.93
N TRP A 482 6.11 21.67 4.37
CA TRP A 482 7.34 21.01 3.97
C TRP A 482 7.27 20.50 2.53
N ASN A 483 8.42 20.13 1.99
CA ASN A 483 8.53 19.66 0.61
C ASN A 483 7.68 18.42 0.36
N LEU A 484 7.01 18.38 -0.81
CA LEU A 484 6.09 17.30 -1.16
C LEU A 484 6.76 15.91 -1.11
N GLU A 485 8.03 15.80 -1.52
CA GLU A 485 8.75 14.52 -1.49
C GLU A 485 9.02 14.03 -0.06
N ALA A 486 9.24 14.92 0.90
CA ALA A 486 9.31 14.58 2.32
C ALA A 486 7.95 14.12 2.85
N LEU A 487 6.87 14.79 2.48
CA LEU A 487 5.51 14.40 2.86
C LEU A 487 5.13 13.03 2.26
N LYS A 488 5.57 12.72 1.03
CA LYS A 488 5.41 11.40 0.40
C LYS A 488 6.17 10.31 1.17
N ALA A 489 7.43 10.57 1.53
CA ALA A 489 8.22 9.64 2.34
C ALA A 489 7.55 9.37 3.70
N GLN A 490 7.03 10.42 4.36
CA GLN A 490 6.28 10.27 5.62
C GLN A 490 4.98 9.49 5.42
N ALA A 491 4.24 9.71 4.33
CA ALA A 491 3.01 8.97 4.05
C ALA A 491 3.27 7.47 3.86
N VAL A 492 4.33 7.10 3.13
CA VAL A 492 4.75 5.69 2.98
C VAL A 492 5.20 5.10 4.31
N ALA A 493 6.03 5.80 5.09
CA ALA A 493 6.49 5.32 6.38
C ALA A 493 5.32 5.13 7.36
N ALA A 494 4.41 6.10 7.46
CA ALA A 494 3.24 6.03 8.33
C ALA A 494 2.28 4.91 7.92
N ARG A 495 2.06 4.70 6.61
CA ARG A 495 1.24 3.59 6.10
C ARG A 495 1.86 2.24 6.43
N THR A 496 3.18 2.08 6.22
CA THR A 496 3.90 0.86 6.54
C THR A 496 3.85 0.54 8.04
N TYR A 497 4.04 1.56 8.88
CA TYR A 497 3.93 1.43 10.33
C TYR A 497 2.52 0.97 10.76
N ALA A 498 1.48 1.64 10.27
CA ALA A 498 0.08 1.27 10.56
C ALA A 498 -0.25 -0.16 10.06
N TYR A 499 0.26 -0.53 8.88
CA TYR A 499 0.12 -1.87 8.33
C TYR A 499 0.77 -2.93 9.25
N MET A 500 1.97 -2.67 9.75
CA MET A 500 2.65 -3.57 10.70
C MET A 500 1.90 -3.71 12.01
N ASP A 501 1.32 -2.63 12.55
CA ASP A 501 0.53 -2.68 13.78
C ASP A 501 -0.75 -3.52 13.59
N ILE A 502 -1.35 -3.52 12.39
CA ILE A 502 -2.48 -4.44 12.08
C ILE A 502 -1.99 -5.90 12.13
N LEU A 503 -0.85 -6.20 11.53
CA LEU A 503 -0.29 -7.55 11.54
C LEU A 503 0.12 -8.04 12.95
N ASN A 504 0.50 -7.13 13.83
CA ASN A 504 0.96 -7.44 15.20
C ASN A 504 -0.15 -7.96 16.13
N LYS A 505 -1.44 -7.60 15.88
CA LYS A 505 -2.61 -8.08 16.63
C LYS A 505 -2.60 -7.83 18.15
N ALA A 506 -1.72 -7.00 18.66
CA ALA A 506 -1.47 -6.85 20.11
C ALA A 506 -2.73 -6.48 20.93
N ASN A 507 -3.72 -5.85 20.31
CA ASN A 507 -4.91 -5.35 20.96
C ASN A 507 -6.22 -5.91 20.39
N ASP A 508 -6.16 -6.96 19.56
CA ASP A 508 -7.32 -7.54 18.87
C ASP A 508 -8.44 -7.97 19.82
N GLN A 509 -8.08 -8.43 21.03
CA GLN A 509 -9.04 -8.80 22.06
C GLN A 509 -9.94 -7.64 22.52
N TYR A 510 -9.49 -6.40 22.36
CA TYR A 510 -10.27 -5.19 22.70
C TYR A 510 -10.91 -4.54 21.48
N GLY A 511 -10.56 -5.01 20.29
CA GLY A 511 -11.09 -4.53 19.01
C GLY A 511 -10.48 -3.21 18.53
N TYR A 512 -9.22 -2.93 18.83
CA TYR A 512 -8.46 -1.83 18.25
C TYR A 512 -7.04 -2.25 17.88
N THR A 513 -6.45 -1.56 16.91
CA THR A 513 -5.10 -1.81 16.41
C THR A 513 -4.07 -0.92 17.11
N VAL A 514 -4.30 0.40 17.06
CA VAL A 514 -3.42 1.45 17.57
C VAL A 514 -4.18 2.40 18.50
N ASP A 515 -3.48 3.21 19.27
CA ASP A 515 -4.07 4.35 19.96
C ASP A 515 -3.65 5.69 19.30
N ASP A 516 -4.32 6.78 19.66
CA ASP A 516 -4.13 8.09 19.04
C ASP A 516 -2.93 8.90 19.59
N SER A 517 -2.01 8.26 20.32
CA SER A 517 -0.85 8.90 20.95
C SER A 517 0.47 8.57 20.27
N THR A 518 1.54 9.21 20.71
CA THR A 518 2.93 8.94 20.27
C THR A 518 3.44 7.53 20.63
N LYS A 519 2.66 6.71 21.35
CA LYS A 519 2.99 5.32 21.58
C LYS A 519 2.86 4.51 20.29
N SER A 520 1.92 4.89 19.42
CA SER A 520 1.74 4.36 18.06
C SER A 520 2.13 5.44 17.06
N GLN A 521 1.16 6.21 16.57
CA GLN A 521 1.37 7.36 15.68
C GLN A 521 0.51 8.52 16.12
N VAL A 522 0.98 9.76 15.97
CA VAL A 522 0.21 10.94 16.39
C VAL A 522 -1.03 11.11 15.53
N TYR A 523 -2.17 10.67 16.04
CA TYR A 523 -3.49 10.90 15.46
C TYR A 523 -4.17 12.09 16.16
N ASN A 524 -3.49 13.26 16.12
CA ASN A 524 -3.88 14.47 16.86
C ASN A 524 -5.06 15.22 16.24
N ASN A 525 -5.72 14.61 15.28
CA ASN A 525 -6.88 15.16 14.60
C ASN A 525 -6.63 16.55 13.96
N THR A 526 -5.42 16.78 13.47
CA THR A 526 -5.08 17.96 12.65
C THR A 526 -5.94 17.97 11.40
N ASN A 527 -6.40 19.16 10.97
CA ASN A 527 -7.19 19.25 9.74
C ASN A 527 -6.40 18.74 8.53
N PRO A 528 -7.00 17.95 7.66
CA PRO A 528 -6.39 17.57 6.40
C PRO A 528 -5.88 18.79 5.62
N GLN A 529 -4.72 18.70 5.01
CA GLN A 529 -4.07 19.76 4.25
C GLN A 529 -3.88 19.31 2.80
N ALA A 530 -4.00 20.24 1.86
CA ALA A 530 -3.92 19.92 0.42
C ALA A 530 -2.60 19.21 0.05
N SER A 531 -1.46 19.69 0.56
CA SER A 531 -0.15 19.11 0.26
C SER A 531 0.03 17.70 0.85
N THR A 532 -0.43 17.46 2.09
CA THR A 532 -0.37 16.13 2.72
C THR A 532 -1.33 15.16 2.04
N ASN A 533 -2.52 15.63 1.67
CA ASN A 533 -3.49 14.82 0.92
C ASN A 533 -2.94 14.44 -0.47
N GLN A 534 -2.25 15.36 -1.14
CA GLN A 534 -1.57 15.06 -2.41
C GLN A 534 -0.48 14.01 -2.21
N ALA A 535 0.36 14.14 -1.18
CA ALA A 535 1.40 13.16 -0.86
C ALA A 535 0.84 11.75 -0.61
N ILE A 536 -0.26 11.65 0.15
CA ILE A 536 -0.95 10.39 0.42
C ILE A 536 -1.51 9.78 -0.86
N LEU A 537 -2.18 10.60 -1.69
CA LEU A 537 -2.76 10.15 -2.96
C LEU A 537 -1.70 9.63 -3.94
N GLU A 538 -0.58 10.36 -4.10
CA GLU A 538 0.50 9.98 -5.02
C GLU A 538 1.31 8.77 -4.55
N THR A 539 1.18 8.40 -3.27
CA THR A 539 1.82 7.22 -2.67
C THR A 539 0.81 6.16 -2.21
N LYS A 540 -0.46 6.29 -2.64
CA LYS A 540 -1.53 5.39 -2.19
C LYS A 540 -1.12 3.92 -2.33
N GLY A 541 -1.37 3.14 -1.28
CA GLY A 541 -1.09 1.71 -1.23
C GLY A 541 0.39 1.31 -1.18
N LYS A 542 1.34 2.26 -1.23
CA LYS A 542 2.77 1.91 -1.17
C LYS A 542 3.21 1.66 0.26
N ILE A 543 3.80 0.48 0.48
CA ILE A 543 4.44 0.08 1.73
C ILE A 543 5.87 -0.38 1.48
N MET A 544 6.69 -0.36 2.52
CA MET A 544 8.07 -0.86 2.49
C MET A 544 8.14 -2.31 2.97
N MET A 545 8.83 -3.15 2.22
CA MET A 545 9.08 -4.55 2.51
C MET A 545 10.59 -4.82 2.60
N ASN A 546 10.97 -5.84 3.39
CA ASN A 546 12.29 -6.46 3.35
C ASN A 546 12.09 -7.95 3.02
N GLY A 547 12.38 -8.34 1.77
CA GLY A 547 11.95 -9.64 1.25
C GLY A 547 10.42 -9.76 1.22
N GLU A 548 9.89 -10.78 1.90
CA GLU A 548 8.44 -11.06 1.95
C GLU A 548 7.74 -10.44 3.18
N GLU A 549 8.46 -9.69 4.03
CA GLU A 549 7.93 -9.14 5.27
C GLU A 549 7.84 -7.60 5.20
N ALA A 550 6.74 -7.01 5.66
CA ALA A 550 6.65 -5.57 5.84
C ALA A 550 7.58 -5.12 6.98
N ILE A 551 8.16 -3.93 6.85
CA ILE A 551 9.14 -3.45 7.82
C ILE A 551 8.50 -2.66 8.98
N GLN A 552 9.18 -2.64 10.12
CA GLN A 552 8.92 -1.69 11.22
C GLN A 552 9.43 -0.30 10.81
N ALA A 553 8.58 0.50 10.19
CA ALA A 553 8.96 1.80 9.59
C ALA A 553 9.02 2.92 10.64
N TYR A 554 9.91 2.81 11.61
CA TYR A 554 10.10 3.83 12.64
C TYR A 554 10.59 5.16 12.04
N TYR A 555 10.11 6.27 12.60
CA TYR A 555 10.56 7.61 12.26
C TYR A 555 10.59 8.51 13.52
N TYR A 556 11.32 9.60 13.46
CA TYR A 556 11.50 10.51 14.57
C TYR A 556 11.81 11.94 14.08
N SER A 557 11.77 12.90 14.98
CA SER A 557 11.81 14.32 14.62
C SER A 557 13.09 14.72 13.87
N SER A 558 14.27 14.57 14.48
CA SER A 558 15.51 15.10 13.91
C SER A 558 16.74 14.30 14.31
N SER A 559 17.66 14.08 13.38
CA SER A 559 18.95 13.46 13.65
C SER A 559 20.05 14.47 14.00
N SER A 560 21.13 13.96 14.59
CA SER A 560 22.36 14.70 14.77
C SER A 560 23.25 14.75 13.53
N GLY A 561 22.81 14.10 12.44
CA GLY A 561 23.58 13.66 11.29
C GLY A 561 23.98 12.19 11.37
N LEU A 562 23.76 11.56 12.54
CA LEU A 562 23.88 10.12 12.76
C LEU A 562 22.52 9.56 13.11
N THR A 563 22.15 8.39 12.55
CA THR A 563 20.99 7.62 12.96
C THR A 563 21.42 6.38 13.73
N ALA A 564 20.54 5.79 14.53
CA ALA A 564 20.84 4.64 15.37
C ALA A 564 20.38 3.33 14.74
N SER A 565 21.11 2.25 14.99
CA SER A 565 20.64 0.90 14.75
C SER A 565 19.59 0.50 15.79
N ALA A 566 18.54 -0.17 15.37
CA ALA A 566 17.41 -0.53 16.24
C ALA A 566 17.84 -1.34 17.46
N HIS A 567 18.73 -2.32 17.26
CA HIS A 567 19.24 -3.20 18.33
C HIS A 567 20.11 -2.47 19.38
N GLU A 568 20.61 -1.28 19.09
CA GLU A 568 21.36 -0.45 20.05
C GLU A 568 20.44 0.44 20.89
N VAL A 569 19.20 0.62 20.43
CA VAL A 569 18.20 1.50 21.07
C VAL A 569 17.19 0.71 21.89
N TRP A 570 16.67 -0.38 21.37
CA TRP A 570 15.69 -1.24 22.02
C TRP A 570 16.34 -2.53 22.50
N ILE A 571 17.07 -2.43 23.60
CA ILE A 571 17.73 -3.55 24.24
C ILE A 571 16.72 -4.23 25.16
N LYS A 572 16.40 -5.49 24.88
CA LYS A 572 15.54 -6.33 25.68
C LYS A 572 16.32 -7.57 26.13
N ASP A 573 16.31 -7.85 27.44
CA ASP A 573 16.93 -9.04 28.04
C ASP A 573 18.40 -9.33 27.66
N GLY A 574 19.15 -8.28 27.25
CA GLY A 574 20.60 -8.36 26.98
C GLY A 574 21.01 -8.98 25.64
N VAL A 575 20.06 -9.41 24.81
CA VAL A 575 20.34 -9.95 23.46
C VAL A 575 19.46 -9.25 22.45
N THR A 576 20.09 -8.62 21.44
CA THR A 576 19.36 -8.00 20.35
C THR A 576 19.98 -8.39 19.01
N GLU A 577 19.19 -9.00 18.15
CA GLU A 577 19.62 -9.24 16.78
C GLU A 577 19.56 -7.95 15.97
N PRO A 578 20.56 -7.69 15.10
CA PRO A 578 20.49 -6.57 14.17
C PRO A 578 19.28 -6.68 13.25
N VAL A 579 18.50 -5.61 13.14
CA VAL A 579 17.39 -5.51 12.19
C VAL A 579 17.93 -5.02 10.86
N PRO A 580 17.91 -5.83 9.78
CA PRO A 580 18.69 -5.56 8.57
C PRO A 580 18.31 -4.24 7.87
N TYR A 581 17.09 -3.78 8.02
CA TYR A 581 16.59 -2.54 7.43
C TYR A 581 16.61 -1.32 8.38
N LEU A 582 17.01 -1.50 9.66
CA LEU A 582 17.12 -0.43 10.67
C LEU A 582 18.54 -0.32 11.21
N ILE A 583 19.50 -0.13 10.31
CA ILE A 583 20.91 0.05 10.62
C ILE A 583 21.25 1.53 10.65
N GLY A 584 21.99 1.95 11.66
CA GLY A 584 22.43 3.34 11.82
C GLY A 584 23.26 3.86 10.64
N GLN A 585 22.98 5.08 10.21
CA GLN A 585 23.60 5.75 9.06
C GLN A 585 24.38 6.98 9.50
N ASN A 586 25.49 7.24 8.82
CA ASN A 586 26.22 8.49 8.91
C ASN A 586 25.89 9.37 7.69
N LEU A 587 25.10 10.41 7.92
CA LEU A 587 24.62 11.34 6.90
C LEU A 587 25.41 12.66 6.88
N THR A 588 26.53 12.72 7.62
CA THR A 588 27.39 13.89 7.65
C THR A 588 28.34 13.92 6.46
N LYS A 589 28.63 15.10 5.93
CA LYS A 589 29.51 15.27 4.78
C LYS A 589 30.48 16.42 4.98
N ASP A 590 31.64 16.31 4.35
CA ASP A 590 32.61 17.40 4.19
C ASP A 590 32.22 18.35 3.04
N SER A 591 33.01 19.40 2.83
CA SER A 591 32.82 20.37 1.74
C SER A 591 32.96 19.76 0.33
N SER A 592 33.52 18.56 0.21
CA SER A 592 33.69 17.80 -1.02
C SER A 592 32.60 16.72 -1.19
N ASN A 593 31.57 16.73 -0.32
CA ASN A 593 30.44 15.78 -0.31
C ASN A 593 30.82 14.35 0.09
N ASN A 594 31.97 14.12 0.73
CA ASN A 594 32.36 12.81 1.25
C ASN A 594 31.81 12.64 2.68
N PRO A 595 31.40 11.41 3.07
CA PRO A 595 31.01 11.11 4.45
C PRO A 595 32.17 11.41 5.41
N LEU A 596 31.90 12.18 6.45
CA LEU A 596 32.87 12.41 7.52
C LEU A 596 33.09 11.13 8.31
N GLN A 597 34.31 10.90 8.75
CA GLN A 597 34.67 9.73 9.56
C GLN A 597 34.90 10.15 11.01
N PHE A 598 34.34 9.41 11.94
CA PHE A 598 34.46 9.64 13.38
C PHE A 598 34.85 8.33 14.07
N ASP A 599 35.62 8.46 15.14
CA ASP A 599 35.78 7.35 16.08
C ASP A 599 34.60 7.38 17.07
N TYR A 600 33.57 6.58 16.81
CA TYR A 600 32.38 6.53 17.64
C TYR A 600 32.61 5.96 19.05
N GLN A 601 33.71 5.26 19.29
CA GLN A 601 34.10 4.73 20.60
C GLN A 601 34.92 5.72 21.43
N SER A 602 35.42 6.78 20.81
CA SER A 602 36.17 7.85 21.49
C SER A 602 35.24 8.95 21.96
N GLU A 603 35.08 9.10 23.28
CA GLU A 603 34.30 10.19 23.86
C GLU A 603 34.84 11.58 23.48
N ALA A 604 36.16 11.70 23.30
CA ALA A 604 36.78 12.96 22.83
C ALA A 604 36.38 13.30 21.39
N SER A 605 36.35 12.28 20.50
CA SER A 605 35.87 12.42 19.11
C SER A 605 34.41 12.81 19.08
N MET A 606 33.57 12.13 19.86
CA MET A 606 32.14 12.42 19.93
C MET A 606 31.84 13.78 20.56
N LEU A 607 32.60 14.19 21.56
CA LEU A 607 32.49 15.56 22.12
C LEU A 607 32.78 16.60 21.07
N GLN A 608 33.87 16.45 20.31
CA GLN A 608 34.19 17.33 19.19
C GLN A 608 33.10 17.36 18.12
N PHE A 609 32.55 16.20 17.78
CA PHE A 609 31.43 16.08 16.85
C PHE A 609 30.22 16.92 17.29
N PHE A 610 29.75 16.76 18.55
CA PHE A 610 28.57 17.50 19.03
C PHE A 610 28.85 18.99 19.27
N LYS A 611 30.08 19.38 19.50
CA LYS A 611 30.48 20.80 19.59
C LYS A 611 30.54 21.47 18.22
N THR A 612 30.68 20.71 17.13
CA THR A 612 30.74 21.26 15.78
C THR A 612 29.33 21.58 15.30
N ILE A 613 28.94 22.85 15.31
CA ILE A 613 27.59 23.29 14.96
C ILE A 613 27.38 23.28 13.44
N LYS A 614 28.34 23.88 12.68
CA LYS A 614 28.28 23.93 11.20
C LYS A 614 28.92 22.70 10.60
N MET A 615 28.13 21.64 10.49
CA MET A 615 28.47 20.40 9.82
C MET A 615 27.35 20.06 8.87
N TYR A 616 27.69 19.80 7.63
CA TYR A 616 26.66 19.44 6.67
C TYR A 616 25.96 18.12 7.09
N THR A 617 24.67 18.20 7.23
CA THR A 617 23.74 17.06 7.37
C THR A 617 22.40 17.44 6.77
N PRO A 618 21.55 16.48 6.33
CA PRO A 618 20.20 16.82 5.90
C PRO A 618 19.36 17.53 6.97
N ASP A 619 19.68 17.31 8.24
CA ASP A 619 19.01 17.92 9.41
C ASP A 619 19.55 19.30 9.81
N LEU A 620 20.49 19.88 9.07
CA LEU A 620 21.20 21.13 9.44
C LEU A 620 20.26 22.29 9.79
N ASN A 621 19.09 22.35 9.15
CA ASN A 621 18.09 23.40 9.38
C ASN A 621 17.12 23.07 10.54
N SER A 622 17.28 21.94 11.23
CA SER A 622 16.50 21.61 12.42
C SER A 622 16.93 22.43 13.63
N THR A 623 15.97 22.91 14.41
CA THR A 623 16.26 23.55 15.72
C THR A 623 16.83 22.55 16.74
N TYR A 624 16.79 21.25 16.43
CA TYR A 624 17.31 20.17 17.27
C TYR A 624 18.65 19.63 16.76
N HIS A 625 19.19 20.17 15.68
CA HIS A 625 20.46 19.72 15.09
C HIS A 625 21.58 19.60 16.09
N ARG A 626 21.73 20.63 16.97
CA ARG A 626 22.68 20.65 18.10
C ARG A 626 22.01 21.25 19.33
N TRP A 627 22.36 20.70 20.48
CA TRP A 627 21.86 21.18 21.77
C TRP A 627 22.89 20.94 22.87
N LYS A 628 22.75 21.68 23.98
CA LYS A 628 23.51 21.45 25.22
C LYS A 628 22.65 21.64 26.46
N VAL A 629 23.02 20.93 27.50
CA VAL A 629 22.48 21.07 28.86
C VAL A 629 23.64 21.13 29.85
N THR A 630 23.69 22.13 30.65
CA THR A 630 24.68 22.25 31.74
C THR A 630 23.99 22.06 33.07
N MET A 631 24.56 21.23 33.93
CA MET A 631 24.10 20.94 35.29
C MET A 631 25.25 20.92 36.27
N THR A 632 25.01 21.42 37.49
CA THR A 632 25.87 21.13 38.63
C THR A 632 25.70 19.69 39.12
N TYR A 633 26.66 19.21 39.91
CA TYR A 633 26.54 17.89 40.58
C TYR A 633 25.34 17.83 41.53
N GLU A 634 24.96 18.93 42.18
CA GLU A 634 23.77 19.04 43.02
C GLU A 634 22.48 18.85 42.22
N GLN A 635 22.39 19.53 41.06
CA GLN A 635 21.27 19.39 40.14
C GLN A 635 21.15 17.97 39.57
N LEU A 636 22.30 17.36 39.20
CA LEU A 636 22.32 15.94 38.77
C LEU A 636 21.87 15.00 39.88
N THR A 637 22.35 15.22 41.11
CA THR A 637 21.95 14.44 42.30
C THR A 637 20.43 14.48 42.49
N THR A 638 19.85 15.66 42.37
CA THR A 638 18.40 15.88 42.55
C THR A 638 17.59 15.10 41.48
N THR A 639 17.91 15.31 40.21
CA THR A 639 17.12 14.68 39.10
C THR A 639 17.30 13.16 39.11
N ILE A 640 18.51 12.66 39.31
CA ILE A 640 18.79 11.22 39.27
C ILE A 640 18.13 10.50 40.47
N ASN A 641 18.26 11.03 41.72
CA ASN A 641 17.57 10.41 42.87
C ASN A 641 16.06 10.39 42.71
N THR A 642 15.47 11.39 42.05
CA THR A 642 14.02 11.44 41.76
C THR A 642 13.62 10.39 40.77
N ASN A 643 14.36 10.20 39.69
CA ASN A 643 13.91 9.47 38.50
C ASN A 643 14.45 8.02 38.40
N ILE A 644 15.63 7.72 38.98
CA ILE A 644 16.23 6.36 38.86
C ILE A 644 15.33 5.28 39.42
N LYS A 645 14.57 5.55 40.50
CA LYS A 645 13.62 4.59 41.06
C LYS A 645 12.43 4.33 40.15
N VAL A 646 11.95 5.36 39.47
CA VAL A 646 10.86 5.22 38.48
C VAL A 646 11.35 4.40 37.31
N THR A 647 12.58 4.66 36.84
CA THR A 647 13.22 3.87 35.78
C THR A 647 13.41 2.43 36.22
N TYR A 648 13.91 2.19 37.42
CA TYR A 648 14.07 0.83 37.98
C TYR A 648 12.73 0.10 38.10
N ALA A 649 11.69 0.76 38.62
CA ALA A 649 10.38 0.14 38.73
C ALA A 649 9.78 -0.28 37.38
N SER A 650 10.10 0.46 36.33
CA SER A 650 9.64 0.17 34.95
C SER A 650 10.49 -0.91 34.28
N THR A 651 11.81 -0.86 34.42
CA THR A 651 12.77 -1.73 33.73
C THR A 651 13.90 -2.15 34.67
N PRO A 652 13.64 -2.99 35.70
CA PRO A 652 14.63 -3.34 36.71
C PRO A 652 15.88 -4.02 36.12
N GLN A 653 15.75 -4.79 35.05
CA GLN A 653 16.85 -5.46 34.37
C GLN A 653 17.81 -4.49 33.64
N LEU A 654 17.43 -3.24 33.45
CA LEU A 654 18.22 -2.22 32.74
C LEU A 654 18.77 -1.12 33.68
N VAL A 655 18.52 -1.24 34.98
CA VAL A 655 19.09 -0.38 36.01
C VAL A 655 19.89 -1.28 36.97
N LEU A 656 21.21 -1.22 36.84
CA LEU A 656 22.10 -2.17 37.48
C LEU A 656 22.95 -1.50 38.56
N THR A 657 23.28 -2.25 39.61
CA THR A 657 24.21 -1.85 40.68
C THR A 657 25.53 -2.59 40.52
N LYS A 658 26.66 -1.89 40.64
CA LYS A 658 27.99 -2.52 40.59
C LYS A 658 28.28 -3.28 41.90
N GLU A 659 28.65 -4.57 41.75
CA GLU A 659 29.12 -5.45 42.86
C GLU A 659 30.43 -6.08 42.46
N GLY A 660 31.52 -5.62 43.05
CA GLY A 660 32.85 -5.99 42.59
C GLY A 660 33.08 -5.55 41.14
N GLU A 661 33.37 -6.48 40.25
CA GLU A 661 33.53 -6.22 38.83
C GLU A 661 32.22 -6.42 38.01
N ASN A 662 31.15 -6.90 38.62
CA ASN A 662 29.90 -7.22 37.95
C ASN A 662 28.84 -6.16 38.16
N TYR A 663 27.88 -6.11 37.22
CA TYR A 663 26.67 -5.30 37.32
C TYR A 663 25.47 -6.22 37.47
N VAL A 664 24.67 -5.99 38.52
CA VAL A 664 23.51 -6.83 38.87
C VAL A 664 22.26 -5.98 39.06
N SER A 665 21.11 -6.50 38.59
CA SER A 665 19.82 -5.90 38.91
C SER A 665 19.42 -6.24 40.33
N LYS A 666 19.26 -5.24 41.18
CA LYS A 666 18.78 -5.40 42.57
C LYS A 666 18.05 -4.15 43.04
N ALA A 667 17.22 -4.32 44.08
CA ALA A 667 16.46 -3.22 44.65
C ALA A 667 17.40 -2.04 45.04
N LEU A 668 17.01 -0.85 44.63
CA LEU A 668 17.75 0.38 44.91
C LEU A 668 17.54 0.83 46.36
N PRO A 669 18.54 1.47 46.99
CA PRO A 669 18.38 2.06 48.32
C PRO A 669 17.39 3.24 48.27
N GLU A 670 16.95 3.72 49.43
CA GLU A 670 16.04 4.86 49.54
C GLU A 670 16.62 6.12 48.87
N SER A 671 17.92 6.32 48.94
CA SER A 671 18.68 7.31 48.15
C SER A 671 19.97 6.67 47.65
N ILE A 672 20.33 6.97 46.40
CA ILE A 672 21.63 6.56 45.85
C ILE A 672 22.78 7.48 46.30
N GLY A 673 22.47 8.46 47.15
CA GLY A 673 23.43 9.43 47.63
C GLY A 673 23.75 10.56 46.62
N ASN A 674 24.83 11.30 46.89
CA ASN A 674 25.26 12.37 46.00
C ASN A 674 26.02 11.81 44.81
N VAL A 675 25.77 12.38 43.65
CA VAL A 675 26.49 12.05 42.42
C VAL A 675 27.87 12.66 42.44
N ASN A 676 28.89 11.81 42.38
CA ASN A 676 30.31 12.21 42.34
C ASN A 676 30.86 12.30 40.93
N ASP A 677 30.33 11.40 40.03
CA ASP A 677 30.72 11.38 38.62
C ASP A 677 29.66 10.67 37.78
N ILE A 678 29.69 10.95 36.46
CA ILE A 678 28.88 10.30 35.43
C ILE A 678 29.69 10.23 34.15
N TYR A 679 29.64 9.08 33.45
CA TYR A 679 30.32 8.90 32.17
C TYR A 679 29.58 7.88 31.30
N VAL A 680 29.78 7.99 29.98
CA VAL A 680 29.32 7.00 29.03
C VAL A 680 30.14 5.73 29.22
N SER A 681 29.49 4.63 29.60
CA SER A 681 30.15 3.34 29.81
C SER A 681 30.13 2.45 28.57
N GLU A 682 29.16 2.68 27.68
CA GLU A 682 29.04 1.97 26.43
C GLU A 682 28.37 2.86 25.35
N ARG A 683 28.92 2.78 24.17
CA ARG A 683 28.37 3.46 22.98
C ARG A 683 28.20 2.45 21.84
N GLY A 684 27.09 2.52 21.14
CA GLY A 684 26.84 1.70 19.98
C GLY A 684 27.72 2.05 18.78
N THR A 685 27.78 1.15 17.83
CA THR A 685 28.55 1.34 16.58
C THR A 685 28.01 2.49 15.73
N SER A 686 26.75 2.87 15.93
CA SER A 686 26.11 4.04 15.31
C SER A 686 26.43 5.37 16.02
N GLY A 687 27.14 5.32 17.18
CA GLY A 687 27.46 6.48 17.99
C GLY A 687 26.42 6.86 19.04
N VAL A 688 25.31 6.12 19.15
CA VAL A 688 24.30 6.33 20.20
C VAL A 688 24.81 5.85 21.55
N VAL A 689 24.47 6.55 22.64
CA VAL A 689 24.80 6.09 24.00
C VAL A 689 23.91 4.92 24.39
N VAL A 690 24.52 3.76 24.65
CA VAL A 690 23.86 2.51 25.08
C VAL A 690 23.75 2.46 26.58
N SER A 691 24.82 2.79 27.31
CA SER A 691 24.79 2.81 28.77
C SER A 691 25.64 3.93 29.36
N ILE A 692 25.26 4.38 30.57
CA ILE A 692 26.01 5.34 31.40
C ILE A 692 26.27 4.73 32.79
N ASP A 693 27.39 5.06 33.38
CA ASP A 693 27.70 4.79 34.77
C ASP A 693 27.60 6.07 35.62
N ILE A 694 26.90 5.97 36.73
CA ILE A 694 26.68 7.02 37.69
C ILE A 694 27.41 6.62 39.00
N VAL A 695 28.49 7.31 39.30
CA VAL A 695 29.25 7.10 40.53
C VAL A 695 28.69 8.01 41.63
N THR A 696 28.31 7.43 42.74
CA THR A 696 27.69 8.14 43.85
C THR A 696 28.38 7.83 45.18
N THR A 697 27.96 8.50 46.26
CA THR A 697 28.48 8.23 47.60
C THR A 697 28.05 6.87 48.14
N THR A 698 27.09 6.21 47.57
CA THR A 698 26.61 4.85 48.03
C THR A 698 27.01 3.70 47.11
N GLY A 699 27.54 4.00 45.92
CA GLY A 699 27.93 3.00 44.94
C GLY A 699 27.93 3.51 43.49
N THR A 700 28.14 2.60 42.58
CA THR A 700 28.05 2.89 41.14
C THR A 700 26.82 2.18 40.54
N TYR A 701 26.07 2.93 39.77
CA TYR A 701 24.83 2.47 39.15
C TYR A 701 24.95 2.61 37.62
N ARG A 702 24.58 1.57 36.88
CA ARG A 702 24.55 1.60 35.41
C ARG A 702 23.11 1.68 34.93
N ILE A 703 22.85 2.61 34.03
CA ILE A 703 21.57 2.71 33.33
C ILE A 703 21.80 2.32 31.87
N VAL A 704 21.07 1.32 31.45
CA VAL A 704 21.10 0.81 30.08
C VAL A 704 19.86 1.29 29.31
N ASN A 705 19.99 1.47 28.02
CA ASN A 705 19.00 1.97 27.08
C ASN A 705 18.89 3.52 27.06
N GLN A 706 19.00 4.09 25.87
CA GLN A 706 18.98 5.54 25.66
C GLN A 706 17.73 6.25 26.22
N TYR A 707 16.56 5.59 26.20
CA TYR A 707 15.33 6.17 26.74
C TYR A 707 15.40 6.28 28.26
N ASN A 708 15.86 5.21 28.94
CA ASN A 708 16.04 5.18 30.40
C ASN A 708 17.05 6.23 30.85
N ILE A 709 18.15 6.40 30.10
CA ILE A 709 19.16 7.44 30.33
C ILE A 709 18.53 8.83 30.24
N ARG A 710 17.85 9.12 29.16
CA ARG A 710 17.17 10.41 28.90
C ARG A 710 16.10 10.71 29.93
N PHE A 711 15.36 9.68 30.38
CA PHE A 711 14.33 9.80 31.40
C PHE A 711 14.92 10.01 32.82
N THR A 712 16.05 9.38 33.12
CA THR A 712 16.71 9.53 34.44
C THR A 712 17.38 10.89 34.57
N ILE A 713 17.97 11.40 33.47
CA ILE A 713 18.60 12.75 33.42
C ILE A 713 17.59 13.74 32.85
N ARG A 714 16.74 14.31 33.71
CA ARG A 714 15.67 15.22 33.31
C ARG A 714 16.05 16.68 33.61
N PRO A 715 16.37 17.48 32.60
CA PRO A 715 16.75 18.90 32.82
C PRO A 715 15.71 19.68 33.60
N LYS A 716 14.42 19.47 33.32
CA LYS A 716 13.33 20.17 34.02
C LYS A 716 13.33 19.91 35.51
N ASP A 717 13.53 18.65 35.94
CA ASP A 717 13.51 18.28 37.36
C ASP A 717 14.77 18.78 38.08
N ALA A 718 15.84 19.05 37.35
CA ALA A 718 17.06 19.68 37.81
C ALA A 718 17.00 21.22 37.85
N GLY A 719 15.91 21.82 37.39
CA GLY A 719 15.83 23.28 37.21
C GLY A 719 16.75 23.81 36.10
N SER A 720 17.20 22.92 35.22
CA SER A 720 18.07 23.26 34.06
C SER A 720 17.28 23.38 32.77
N THR A 721 17.84 24.05 31.78
CA THR A 721 17.23 24.24 30.47
C THR A 721 18.07 23.64 29.36
N VAL A 722 17.40 23.06 28.35
CA VAL A 722 18.03 22.63 27.11
C VAL A 722 18.25 23.87 26.23
N ARG A 723 19.46 24.11 25.81
CA ARG A 723 19.82 25.19 24.88
C ARG A 723 20.03 24.58 23.50
N ARG A 724 19.29 25.09 22.51
CA ARG A 724 19.35 24.61 21.13
C ARG A 724 20.18 25.58 20.28
N TYR A 725 21.01 25.02 19.41
CA TYR A 725 21.81 25.80 18.47
C TYR A 725 21.21 25.67 17.07
N TYR A 726 21.26 26.79 16.34
CA TYR A 726 20.71 26.85 14.99
C TYR A 726 21.80 27.22 14.00
N ALA A 727 22.37 26.22 13.33
CA ALA A 727 23.53 26.39 12.45
C ALA A 727 23.31 27.33 11.25
N LYS A 728 22.06 27.69 10.95
CA LYS A 728 21.72 28.67 9.90
C LYS A 728 22.29 30.07 10.14
N TYR A 729 22.50 30.47 11.41
CA TYR A 729 22.91 31.83 11.75
C TYR A 729 24.43 31.95 11.91
N THR A 730 24.93 31.65 13.07
CA THR A 730 26.37 31.71 13.39
C THR A 730 26.76 30.53 14.26
N ASP A 731 28.06 30.30 14.49
CA ASP A 731 28.55 29.22 15.35
C ASP A 731 28.18 29.37 16.82
N SER A 732 27.80 30.59 17.24
CA SER A 732 27.38 30.92 18.59
C SER A 732 25.88 31.10 18.74
N ASP A 733 25.12 31.00 17.64
CA ASP A 733 23.67 31.24 17.66
C ASP A 733 22.92 30.19 18.42
N TYR A 734 21.86 30.66 19.02
CA TYR A 734 21.04 29.90 19.89
C TYR A 734 19.60 30.41 19.82
N VAL A 735 18.67 29.51 19.64
CA VAL A 735 17.26 29.82 19.29
C VAL A 735 16.45 30.26 20.51
N GLY A 736 16.90 30.02 21.70
CA GLY A 736 16.15 30.31 22.93
C GLY A 736 16.32 29.24 24.00
N ASN A 737 15.83 29.51 25.20
CA ASN A 737 15.74 28.51 26.24
C ASN A 737 14.54 27.61 25.98
N ALA A 738 14.76 26.32 25.80
CA ALA A 738 13.68 25.38 25.78
C ALA A 738 13.31 25.01 27.21
N THR A 739 12.37 25.72 27.80
CA THR A 739 11.90 25.47 29.16
C THR A 739 10.99 24.27 29.30
N GLY A 740 10.57 23.65 28.17
CA GLY A 740 9.59 22.59 28.15
C GLY A 740 10.13 21.16 28.01
N ASP A 741 11.41 20.99 27.72
CA ASP A 741 12.00 19.68 27.48
C ASP A 741 12.15 18.93 28.81
N SER A 742 11.28 17.93 29.02
CA SER A 742 11.21 17.17 30.26
C SER A 742 12.28 16.10 30.39
N ILE A 743 12.91 15.67 29.28
CA ILE A 743 13.98 14.68 29.22
C ILE A 743 15.09 15.19 28.26
N LEU A 744 16.25 14.55 28.23
CA LEU A 744 17.24 14.84 27.19
C LEU A 744 16.65 14.55 25.80
N LEU A 745 16.99 15.37 24.79
CA LEU A 745 16.34 15.33 23.48
C LEU A 745 16.63 14.05 22.70
N SER A 746 17.84 13.47 22.85
CA SER A 746 18.24 12.23 22.16
C SER A 746 19.26 11.43 22.98
N GLY A 747 19.55 10.20 22.55
CA GLY A 747 20.68 9.39 23.04
C GLY A 747 22.01 9.71 22.38
N PHE A 748 22.07 10.70 21.50
CA PHE A 748 23.27 11.15 20.81
C PHE A 748 23.86 12.35 21.54
N PHE A 749 24.75 12.09 22.49
CA PHE A 749 25.43 13.14 23.27
C PHE A 749 26.82 12.69 23.78
N ALA A 750 27.65 13.64 24.17
CA ALA A 750 28.89 13.44 24.92
C ALA A 750 28.93 14.38 26.14
N ILE A 751 29.74 14.07 27.13
CA ILE A 751 29.79 14.76 28.40
C ILE A 751 31.11 15.49 28.51
N GLU A 752 31.05 16.81 28.78
CA GLU A 752 32.20 17.62 29.17
C GLU A 752 32.11 18.00 30.65
N LYS A 753 33.21 17.89 31.37
CA LYS A 753 33.30 18.20 32.80
C LYS A 753 34.26 19.38 33.00
N VAL A 754 33.75 20.50 33.51
CA VAL A 754 34.53 21.70 33.74
C VAL A 754 34.13 22.35 35.07
N ALA A 755 35.09 22.53 35.97
CA ALA A 755 34.96 23.35 37.16
C ALA A 755 33.71 23.08 38.02
N GLY A 756 33.36 21.81 38.24
CA GLY A 756 32.20 21.40 39.11
C GLY A 756 30.86 21.36 38.42
N GLU A 757 30.85 21.58 37.11
CA GLU A 757 29.68 21.42 36.26
C GLU A 757 29.89 20.37 35.19
N LEU A 758 28.80 19.75 34.75
CA LEU A 758 28.76 18.84 33.61
C LEU A 758 27.91 19.46 32.51
N THR A 759 28.43 19.42 31.29
CA THR A 759 27.67 19.82 30.09
C THR A 759 27.50 18.62 29.17
N PHE A 760 26.23 18.26 28.92
CA PHE A 760 25.85 17.31 27.89
C PHE A 760 25.75 18.07 26.56
N TYR A 761 26.64 17.80 25.63
CA TYR A 761 26.55 18.27 24.24
C TYR A 761 25.94 17.18 23.39
N GLY A 762 24.87 17.48 22.66
CA GLY A 762 24.18 16.49 21.85
C GLY A 762 23.60 17.04 20.57
N GLY A 763 22.95 16.16 19.85
CA GLY A 763 22.25 16.49 18.60
C GLY A 763 21.09 15.57 18.34
N GLY A 764 20.11 16.10 17.60
CA GLY A 764 18.89 15.39 17.25
C GLY A 764 17.80 15.42 18.33
N ASN A 765 16.61 14.91 17.99
CA ASN A 765 15.45 14.78 18.88
C ASN A 765 14.66 13.52 18.51
N GLY A 766 14.51 12.62 19.48
CA GLY A 766 13.83 11.34 19.31
C GLY A 766 14.74 10.14 19.56
N HIS A 767 14.27 8.94 19.14
CA HIS A 767 14.99 7.67 19.37
C HIS A 767 16.16 7.44 18.42
N GLY A 768 16.19 8.12 17.26
CA GLY A 768 17.27 8.01 16.30
C GLY A 768 17.18 6.89 15.29
N VAL A 769 16.20 5.98 15.36
CA VAL A 769 16.06 4.81 14.50
C VAL A 769 15.12 5.09 13.32
N GLY A 770 15.52 4.69 12.11
CA GLY A 770 14.74 4.89 10.88
C GLY A 770 14.78 6.35 10.39
N MET A 771 13.69 6.86 9.84
CA MET A 771 13.66 8.14 9.13
C MET A 771 13.64 9.35 10.05
N SER A 772 14.60 10.26 9.88
CA SER A 772 14.53 11.63 10.43
C SER A 772 13.58 12.48 9.60
N GLN A 773 12.56 13.05 10.25
CA GLN A 773 11.58 13.93 9.58
C GLN A 773 12.24 15.22 9.03
N TYR A 774 13.04 15.89 9.83
CA TYR A 774 13.81 17.07 9.36
C TYR A 774 14.82 16.69 8.28
N GLY A 775 15.47 15.54 8.42
CA GLY A 775 16.41 15.03 7.43
C GLY A 775 15.74 14.69 6.11
N ALA A 776 14.55 14.07 6.14
CA ALA A 776 13.74 13.83 4.95
C ALA A 776 13.40 15.13 4.22
N ASN A 777 12.97 16.17 4.96
CA ASN A 777 12.71 17.49 4.37
C ASN A 777 13.99 18.17 3.84
N GLY A 778 15.14 17.98 4.49
CA GLY A 778 16.42 18.47 4.01
C GLY A 778 16.79 17.86 2.66
N LEU A 779 16.75 16.52 2.55
CA LEU A 779 17.02 15.80 1.31
C LEU A 779 16.04 16.20 0.19
N ALA A 780 14.75 16.33 0.52
CA ALA A 780 13.74 16.77 -0.43
C ALA A 780 14.02 18.19 -0.98
N ASN A 781 14.49 19.09 -0.13
CA ASN A 781 14.88 20.45 -0.54
C ASN A 781 16.17 20.49 -1.38
N GLU A 782 16.98 19.44 -1.32
CA GLU A 782 18.12 19.22 -2.21
C GLU A 782 17.73 18.60 -3.55
N GLY A 783 16.44 18.28 -3.75
CA GLY A 783 15.91 17.72 -5.00
C GLY A 783 15.82 16.20 -5.03
N TYR A 784 16.05 15.51 -3.93
CA TYR A 784 15.87 14.06 -3.85
C TYR A 784 14.39 13.70 -3.72
N ASN A 785 13.95 12.67 -4.44
CA ASN A 785 12.59 12.15 -4.38
C ASN A 785 12.37 11.25 -3.14
N PHE A 786 11.09 10.94 -2.86
CA PHE A 786 10.71 10.14 -1.68
C PHE A 786 11.33 8.73 -1.67
N ILE A 787 11.57 8.12 -2.85
CA ILE A 787 12.20 6.79 -2.94
C ILE A 787 13.65 6.85 -2.45
N TYR A 788 14.40 7.85 -2.90
CA TYR A 788 15.77 8.08 -2.42
C TYR A 788 15.80 8.35 -0.91
N ILE A 789 14.85 9.17 -0.42
CA ILE A 789 14.73 9.49 1.01
C ILE A 789 14.51 8.23 1.83
N LEU A 790 13.55 7.39 1.44
CA LEU A 790 13.26 6.13 2.14
C LEU A 790 14.48 5.20 2.14
N ASN A 791 15.14 5.01 0.99
CA ASN A 791 16.34 4.16 0.89
C ASN A 791 17.55 4.72 1.66
N THR A 792 17.57 6.01 1.96
CA THR A 792 18.60 6.62 2.82
C THR A 792 18.47 6.16 4.27
N TYR A 793 17.25 6.00 4.77
CA TYR A 793 16.98 5.70 6.17
C TYR A 793 16.64 4.24 6.47
N TYR A 794 16.18 3.51 5.46
CA TYR A 794 15.83 2.10 5.58
C TYR A 794 16.63 1.29 4.55
N SER A 795 17.48 0.40 5.05
CA SER A 795 18.35 -0.43 4.21
C SER A 795 17.57 -1.61 3.63
N GLN A 796 17.97 -2.09 2.44
CA GLN A 796 17.46 -3.34 1.87
C GLN A 796 15.94 -3.41 1.80
N ILE A 797 15.28 -2.33 1.38
CA ILE A 797 13.83 -2.27 1.25
C ILE A 797 13.42 -2.25 -0.22
N ASP A 798 12.23 -2.83 -0.46
CA ASP A 798 11.47 -2.72 -1.69
C ASP A 798 10.16 -1.97 -1.42
N LEU A 799 9.69 -1.17 -2.38
CA LEU A 799 8.37 -0.56 -2.34
C LEU A 799 7.38 -1.46 -3.07
N VAL A 800 6.40 -1.95 -2.33
CA VAL A 800 5.32 -2.78 -2.86
C VAL A 800 4.01 -1.99 -2.87
N ASP A 801 3.26 -2.12 -3.95
CA ASP A 801 1.94 -1.49 -4.09
C ASP A 801 0.84 -2.49 -3.71
N ILE A 802 0.14 -2.21 -2.62
CA ILE A 802 -0.98 -3.01 -2.10
C ILE A 802 -2.34 -2.32 -2.33
N THR A 803 -2.42 -1.37 -3.25
CA THR A 803 -3.61 -0.51 -3.47
C THR A 803 -4.90 -1.31 -3.68
N ASN A 804 -4.83 -2.43 -4.38
CA ASN A 804 -6.00 -3.24 -4.74
C ASN A 804 -6.31 -4.33 -3.69
N ASN A 805 -5.36 -4.65 -2.83
CA ASN A 805 -5.52 -5.70 -1.81
C ASN A 805 -4.60 -5.38 -0.64
N TYR A 806 -5.13 -4.85 0.45
CA TYR A 806 -4.42 -4.83 1.73
C TYR A 806 -4.34 -6.26 2.29
N VAL A 807 -3.70 -7.14 1.51
CA VAL A 807 -3.47 -8.53 1.89
C VAL A 807 -2.25 -8.59 2.78
N PRO A 808 -2.29 -9.28 3.91
CA PRO A 808 -1.09 -9.55 4.70
C PRO A 808 -0.04 -10.26 3.83
N LEU A 809 1.07 -9.58 3.58
CA LEU A 809 2.18 -10.12 2.81
C LEU A 809 3.21 -10.70 3.79
N GLY A 810 3.49 -11.99 3.64
CA GLY A 810 4.52 -12.68 4.41
C GLY A 810 4.17 -12.99 5.87
N ASN A 811 5.14 -13.55 6.59
CA ASN A 811 5.04 -13.80 8.01
C ASN A 811 5.49 -12.57 8.80
N PHE A 812 4.75 -12.23 9.85
CA PHE A 812 5.17 -11.21 10.80
C PHE A 812 6.36 -11.72 11.62
N ARG A 813 7.50 -11.03 11.54
CA ARG A 813 8.63 -11.27 12.44
C ARG A 813 8.79 -10.08 13.38
N ASP A 814 8.51 -10.31 14.65
CA ASP A 814 8.75 -9.30 15.69
C ASP A 814 10.21 -9.39 16.16
N TYR A 815 11.06 -8.52 15.66
CA TYR A 815 12.46 -8.42 16.06
C TYR A 815 12.64 -7.92 17.50
N PHE A 816 11.56 -7.50 18.18
CA PHE A 816 11.60 -6.87 19.49
C PHE A 816 10.87 -7.68 20.59
N LYS A 817 10.37 -8.89 20.24
CA LYS A 817 9.77 -9.84 21.19
C LYS A 817 10.79 -10.61 22.01
#